data_57733781a237322ff607a83471567c25
#
_entry.id   57733781a237322ff607a83471567c25
#
_cell.length_a   1.000
_cell.length_b   1.000
_cell.length_c   1.000
_cell.angle_alpha   90.00
_cell.angle_beta   90.00
_cell.angle_gamma   90.00
#
_symmetry.space_group_name_H-M   'P 1'
#
loop_
_entity.id
_entity.type
_entity.pdbx_description
1 polymer ?
#
loop_
_entity_poly.entity_id
_entity_poly.type
_entity_poly.pdbx_seq_one_letter_code
_entity_poly.pdbx_strand_id
1 'polypeptide(L)'
;MPILRRALGLAPVLLLSLAGCSRSDPATDLKTEPLEIRVLSNRADLVSGDDALVELVGIGDDWTVDVDGRDVTGAFARRDNGRVLGRIEGLAAGANVVTLKQGSQGARLTITNHPSSGPIIAGAQLQPWDCTTTDAGLEAAADATTCTAPVLYEFFYKSTAGGSFRAYDPENPPTDVATTTTDQGKSVPYIIRQETGTQNRGIYTLAVLFDPAQGWEPWAPQSAWNGKLHYPFGASCGTNHTQGSAQNVQDDLALSRGFMVASSSLNELGHACNTWLSAESVMMLKEHIVDRYGEIRYTMAEGCSGGSIGQHMVGNNYPGLLQGIQPNCSYMDNWSTGLEVIDCHLLLNYTQNGGLVTPALFGKVSGHQGMSSCVAWEGLFAPVVDPEGGCGASSGNGEYNAATNPAGCRGSVQDYNVGVLGKRSAELWDDSPSADTRAAEALVGGFARFAYDNTGVQYGLEALLDGAITAVQFVDLNQKIGSVDVDFNFTPGRRTADPGTELLYRAGGINDAAQLDGVAIIDLRGTSNAEIHTDYHSWGMRARLDKANGHHDNQLIWTFASSLVVPPSIGELSFVTLDAWLAAVEADTGPGTREQKIARNKPAAAVDQCFTSDASAPPERDMARCATLYPYYGSPRLVAGMPITHDNGACQKKPLVREDYGSVIFTDAQWATLASVFPDGVCDWSKPPQLWSPSVPWLTHDGAGGVALGEPPRSTALSGP
;
A
#
# COMPACT_ATOMS: atom_id res chain seq x y z
N MET A 1 -33.23 51.69 10.89
CA MET A 1 -33.66 52.99 10.39
C MET A 1 -33.08 53.21 9.02
N PRO A 2 -33.90 53.75 8.15
CA PRO A 2 -34.15 53.21 6.81
C PRO A 2 -33.56 54.11 5.71
N ILE A 3 -33.63 53.66 4.46
CA ILE A 3 -34.35 54.39 3.40
C ILE A 3 -34.40 53.56 2.09
N LEU A 4 -35.66 53.28 1.74
CA LEU A 4 -36.16 52.97 0.41
C LEU A 4 -35.81 54.06 -0.62
N ARG A 5 -35.63 53.69 -1.89
CA ARG A 5 -36.26 54.40 -3.02
C ARG A 5 -36.51 53.47 -4.23
N ARG A 6 -37.78 53.50 -4.65
CA ARG A 6 -38.36 52.98 -5.91
C ARG A 6 -38.09 53.94 -7.06
N ALA A 7 -38.12 53.45 -8.27
CA ALA A 7 -38.75 53.98 -9.47
C ALA A 7 -38.73 52.96 -10.58
N LEU A 8 -39.86 52.38 -11.05
CA LEU A 8 -40.69 52.79 -12.20
C LEU A 8 -39.85 53.08 -13.45
N GLY A 9 -39.87 52.28 -14.53
CA GLY A 9 -40.97 51.83 -15.35
C GLY A 9 -40.87 52.49 -16.72
N LEU A 10 -40.82 51.67 -17.80
CA LEU A 10 -41.45 52.06 -19.09
C LEU A 10 -41.16 50.94 -20.13
N ALA A 11 -42.21 50.35 -20.66
CA ALA A 11 -42.20 49.57 -21.88
C ALA A 11 -42.28 50.48 -23.10
N PRO A 12 -41.84 50.09 -24.25
CA PRO A 12 -42.65 50.29 -25.44
C PRO A 12 -42.80 49.04 -26.35
N VAL A 13 -44.01 48.75 -26.63
CA VAL A 13 -44.70 48.65 -27.95
C VAL A 13 -44.02 47.85 -29.08
N LEU A 14 -44.73 46.82 -29.44
CA LEU A 14 -44.64 45.94 -30.58
C LEU A 14 -44.64 46.68 -31.94
N LEU A 15 -43.76 46.22 -32.83
CA LEU A 15 -43.98 46.38 -34.28
C LEU A 15 -43.69 45.01 -34.95
N LEU A 16 -44.76 44.37 -35.43
CA LEU A 16 -44.70 43.25 -36.33
C LEU A 16 -44.20 43.71 -37.69
N SER A 17 -43.18 43.01 -38.20
CA SER A 17 -42.91 42.93 -39.65
C SER A 17 -42.79 41.48 -40.04
N LEU A 18 -43.74 41.04 -40.83
CA LEU A 18 -43.72 39.77 -41.54
C LEU A 18 -42.64 39.81 -42.63
N ALA A 19 -41.73 38.90 -42.59
CA ALA A 19 -40.90 38.53 -43.76
C ALA A 19 -40.56 37.04 -43.71
N GLY A 20 -40.95 36.38 -44.69
CA GLY A 20 -40.51 35.18 -45.42
C GLY A 20 -39.89 34.01 -44.65
N CYS A 21 -40.60 32.89 -44.62
CA CYS A 21 -40.05 31.54 -44.37
C CYS A 21 -39.02 31.19 -45.44
N SER A 22 -37.79 31.05 -45.06
CA SER A 22 -36.87 30.04 -45.62
C SER A 22 -36.48 29.09 -44.48
N ARG A 23 -37.00 27.89 -44.50
CA ARG A 23 -36.48 26.77 -43.67
C ARG A 23 -35.07 26.48 -44.17
N SER A 24 -34.09 26.93 -43.45
CA SER A 24 -32.79 26.25 -43.36
C SER A 24 -32.90 25.32 -42.16
N ASP A 25 -32.87 24.02 -42.42
CA ASP A 25 -32.61 23.03 -41.34
C ASP A 25 -31.33 23.45 -40.62
N PRO A 26 -31.31 23.52 -39.30
CA PRO A 26 -30.04 23.60 -38.60
C PRO A 26 -29.38 22.25 -38.83
N ALA A 27 -28.38 22.18 -39.69
CA ALA A 27 -27.37 21.15 -39.61
C ALA A 27 -26.89 21.18 -38.16
N THR A 28 -27.30 20.19 -37.36
CA THR A 28 -26.66 19.86 -36.13
C THR A 28 -25.20 19.61 -36.49
N ASP A 29 -24.34 20.56 -36.21
CA ASP A 29 -22.90 20.33 -36.08
C ASP A 29 -22.77 19.31 -34.95
N LEU A 30 -22.85 18.04 -35.28
CA LEU A 30 -22.33 16.95 -34.49
C LEU A 30 -20.83 17.23 -34.43
N LYS A 31 -20.37 17.87 -33.34
CA LYS A 31 -18.96 17.85 -32.99
C LYS A 31 -18.60 16.37 -32.92
N THR A 32 -18.01 15.86 -33.99
CA THR A 32 -17.38 14.55 -33.97
C THR A 32 -16.29 14.63 -32.92
N GLU A 33 -16.42 13.83 -31.86
CA GLU A 33 -15.36 13.71 -30.88
C GLU A 33 -14.06 13.35 -31.63
N PRO A 34 -12.92 13.90 -31.22
CA PRO A 34 -11.66 13.55 -31.89
C PRO A 34 -11.41 12.05 -31.75
N LEU A 35 -10.79 11.46 -32.77
CA LEU A 35 -10.41 10.04 -32.69
C LEU A 35 -9.41 9.86 -31.55
N GLU A 36 -9.66 8.88 -30.69
CA GLU A 36 -8.81 8.59 -29.55
C GLU A 36 -8.63 7.07 -29.39
N ILE A 37 -7.44 6.65 -29.00
CA ILE A 37 -7.11 5.29 -28.56
C ILE A 37 -6.93 5.32 -27.05
N ARG A 38 -7.68 4.50 -26.32
CA ARG A 38 -7.57 4.37 -24.87
C ARG A 38 -7.18 2.95 -24.49
N VAL A 39 -6.11 2.78 -23.73
CA VAL A 39 -5.80 1.51 -23.07
C VAL A 39 -6.62 1.45 -21.80
N LEU A 40 -7.34 0.35 -21.59
CA LEU A 40 -8.20 0.13 -20.43
C LEU A 40 -7.52 -0.75 -19.38
N SER A 41 -6.61 -1.60 -19.78
CA SER A 41 -5.89 -2.56 -18.95
C SER A 41 -5.04 -1.87 -17.87
N ASN A 42 -4.21 -0.92 -18.30
CA ASN A 42 -3.25 -0.20 -17.48
C ASN A 42 -2.90 1.17 -18.12
N ARG A 43 -1.98 1.92 -17.51
CA ARG A 43 -1.30 3.02 -18.20
C ARG A 43 -0.60 2.45 -19.45
N ALA A 44 -0.67 3.15 -20.56
CA ALA A 44 -0.09 2.66 -21.82
C ALA A 44 1.44 2.41 -21.78
N ASP A 45 2.13 3.02 -20.83
CA ASP A 45 3.58 2.82 -20.58
C ASP A 45 3.91 1.69 -19.60
N LEU A 46 2.88 1.00 -19.02
CA LEU A 46 3.06 -0.03 -17.99
C LEU A 46 2.30 -1.34 -18.31
N VAL A 47 1.95 -1.56 -19.56
CA VAL A 47 1.29 -2.80 -20.02
C VAL A 47 2.25 -3.99 -19.89
N SER A 48 1.74 -5.16 -19.54
CA SER A 48 2.51 -6.39 -19.40
C SER A 48 1.79 -7.62 -19.98
N GLY A 49 2.53 -8.68 -20.30
CA GLY A 49 1.95 -9.96 -20.68
C GLY A 49 1.52 -10.10 -22.15
N ASP A 50 1.98 -9.21 -23.01
CA ASP A 50 1.83 -9.21 -24.49
C ASP A 50 0.42 -8.93 -25.04
N ASP A 51 -0.53 -8.52 -24.21
CA ASP A 51 -1.86 -8.09 -24.67
C ASP A 51 -2.36 -6.83 -23.92
N ALA A 52 -3.41 -6.21 -24.47
CA ALA A 52 -4.08 -5.07 -23.86
C ALA A 52 -5.51 -4.92 -24.35
N LEU A 53 -6.44 -4.64 -23.43
CA LEU A 53 -7.81 -4.22 -23.76
C LEU A 53 -7.80 -2.74 -24.14
N VAL A 54 -8.32 -2.44 -25.34
CA VAL A 54 -8.26 -1.09 -25.92
C VAL A 54 -9.65 -0.66 -26.37
N GLU A 55 -9.98 0.62 -26.15
CA GLU A 55 -11.16 1.30 -26.65
C GLU A 55 -10.79 2.28 -27.76
N LEU A 56 -11.58 2.30 -28.81
CA LEU A 56 -11.53 3.30 -29.88
C LEU A 56 -12.68 4.28 -29.72
N VAL A 57 -12.39 5.56 -29.57
CA VAL A 57 -13.37 6.61 -29.30
C VAL A 57 -13.47 7.55 -30.50
N GLY A 58 -14.67 8.14 -30.70
CA GLY A 58 -14.93 9.11 -31.78
C GLY A 58 -15.03 8.50 -33.16
N ILE A 59 -15.08 7.16 -33.27
CA ILE A 59 -15.09 6.46 -34.57
C ILE A 59 -16.50 6.26 -35.12
N GLY A 60 -16.63 6.41 -36.46
CA GLY A 60 -17.84 6.03 -37.24
C GLY A 60 -17.73 4.61 -37.77
N ASP A 61 -18.06 4.48 -39.08
CA ASP A 61 -17.85 3.26 -39.87
C ASP A 61 -16.52 3.37 -40.64
N ASP A 62 -16.00 2.28 -41.19
CA ASP A 62 -14.83 2.22 -42.06
C ASP A 62 -13.51 2.75 -41.42
N TRP A 63 -13.10 2.12 -40.37
CA TRP A 63 -11.83 2.38 -39.68
C TRP A 63 -10.86 1.19 -39.76
N THR A 64 -9.57 1.46 -39.58
CA THR A 64 -8.54 0.42 -39.47
C THR A 64 -7.64 0.69 -38.30
N VAL A 65 -7.12 -0.37 -37.70
CA VAL A 65 -6.13 -0.31 -36.61
C VAL A 65 -4.94 -1.17 -36.98
N ASP A 66 -3.75 -0.61 -36.84
CA ASP A 66 -2.51 -1.37 -36.95
C ASP A 66 -1.61 -1.17 -35.71
N VAL A 67 -0.78 -2.18 -35.43
CA VAL A 67 0.31 -2.11 -34.45
C VAL A 67 1.61 -2.31 -35.22
N ASP A 68 2.41 -1.24 -35.33
CA ASP A 68 3.67 -1.23 -36.10
C ASP A 68 3.49 -1.79 -37.53
N GLY A 69 2.35 -1.48 -38.17
CA GLY A 69 1.98 -1.94 -39.51
C GLY A 69 1.35 -3.34 -39.58
N ARG A 70 1.22 -4.07 -38.49
CA ARG A 70 0.45 -5.31 -38.40
C ARG A 70 -1.02 -4.96 -38.21
N ASP A 71 -1.86 -5.34 -39.19
CA ASP A 71 -3.30 -5.11 -39.10
C ASP A 71 -3.92 -5.92 -37.94
N VAL A 72 -4.58 -5.21 -37.02
CA VAL A 72 -5.32 -5.75 -35.89
C VAL A 72 -6.78 -5.31 -35.87
N THR A 73 -7.27 -4.77 -36.99
CA THR A 73 -8.66 -4.28 -37.12
C THR A 73 -9.68 -5.32 -36.70
N GLY A 74 -9.44 -6.61 -37.05
CA GLY A 74 -10.33 -7.72 -36.70
C GLY A 74 -10.47 -8.05 -35.23
N ALA A 75 -9.58 -7.53 -34.34
CA ALA A 75 -9.70 -7.68 -32.90
C ALA A 75 -10.78 -6.76 -32.30
N PHE A 76 -11.20 -5.72 -33.01
CA PHE A 76 -12.14 -4.72 -32.56
C PHE A 76 -13.56 -4.93 -33.12
N ALA A 77 -14.55 -4.68 -32.29
CA ALA A 77 -15.93 -4.62 -32.72
C ALA A 77 -16.71 -3.61 -31.87
N ARG A 78 -17.81 -3.08 -32.49
CA ARG A 78 -18.80 -2.32 -31.74
C ARG A 78 -19.58 -3.30 -30.88
N ARG A 79 -19.51 -3.13 -29.55
CA ARG A 79 -20.17 -3.99 -28.58
C ARG A 79 -21.60 -3.52 -28.30
N ASP A 80 -22.40 -4.32 -27.59
CA ASP A 80 -23.82 -4.02 -27.30
C ASP A 80 -24.04 -2.71 -26.53
N ASN A 81 -23.02 -2.26 -25.76
CA ASN A 81 -23.03 -0.98 -25.07
C ASN A 81 -22.65 0.22 -25.97
N GLY A 82 -22.46 -0.01 -27.26
CA GLY A 82 -22.10 1.00 -28.26
C GLY A 82 -20.61 1.39 -28.29
N ARG A 83 -19.79 0.93 -27.35
CA ARG A 83 -18.32 1.15 -27.33
C ARG A 83 -17.66 0.24 -28.39
N VAL A 84 -16.53 0.70 -28.94
CA VAL A 84 -15.70 -0.15 -29.79
C VAL A 84 -14.50 -0.63 -29.01
N LEU A 85 -14.52 -1.91 -28.66
CA LEU A 85 -13.54 -2.56 -27.80
C LEU A 85 -12.87 -3.72 -28.54
N GLY A 86 -11.58 -3.87 -28.31
CA GLY A 86 -10.79 -4.99 -28.78
C GLY A 86 -9.63 -5.30 -27.86
N ARG A 87 -9.22 -6.56 -27.82
CA ARG A 87 -7.99 -6.98 -27.15
C ARG A 87 -6.90 -7.15 -28.19
N ILE A 88 -5.89 -6.31 -28.12
CA ILE A 88 -4.68 -6.42 -28.96
C ILE A 88 -3.81 -7.51 -28.32
N GLU A 89 -3.46 -8.53 -29.09
CA GLU A 89 -2.57 -9.62 -28.67
C GLU A 89 -1.25 -9.56 -29.45
N GLY A 90 -0.21 -10.17 -28.90
CA GLY A 90 1.10 -10.27 -29.53
C GLY A 90 1.83 -8.91 -29.61
N LEU A 91 1.77 -8.13 -28.53
CA LEU A 91 2.61 -6.96 -28.34
C LEU A 91 4.05 -7.41 -28.14
N ALA A 92 4.98 -6.80 -28.88
CA ALA A 92 6.39 -7.05 -28.68
C ALA A 92 6.89 -6.44 -27.36
N ALA A 93 7.94 -6.99 -26.77
CA ALA A 93 8.57 -6.37 -25.61
C ALA A 93 9.07 -4.95 -25.97
N GLY A 94 8.79 -3.96 -25.11
CA GLY A 94 9.09 -2.56 -25.33
C GLY A 94 7.98 -1.81 -26.06
N ALA A 95 8.33 -0.79 -26.84
CA ALA A 95 7.38 0.13 -27.45
C ALA A 95 6.66 -0.48 -28.66
N ASN A 96 5.32 -0.36 -28.70
CA ASN A 96 4.45 -0.76 -29.78
C ASN A 96 3.58 0.43 -30.17
N VAL A 97 3.58 0.81 -31.44
CA VAL A 97 2.82 1.98 -31.93
C VAL A 97 1.50 1.55 -32.49
N VAL A 98 0.42 1.80 -31.75
CA VAL A 98 -0.97 1.59 -32.23
C VAL A 98 -1.39 2.79 -33.06
N THR A 99 -1.89 2.54 -34.26
CA THR A 99 -2.35 3.57 -35.22
C THR A 99 -3.80 3.27 -35.61
N LEU A 100 -4.69 4.23 -35.32
CA LEU A 100 -6.09 4.22 -35.78
C LEU A 100 -6.24 5.15 -36.96
N LYS A 101 -6.91 4.73 -38.03
CA LYS A 101 -7.21 5.54 -39.21
C LYS A 101 -8.70 5.45 -39.55
N GLN A 102 -9.28 6.59 -39.90
CA GLN A 102 -10.63 6.72 -40.43
C GLN A 102 -10.68 7.83 -41.50
N GLY A 103 -10.76 7.46 -42.77
CA GLY A 103 -10.67 8.44 -43.87
C GLY A 103 -9.36 9.20 -43.82
N SER A 104 -9.42 10.55 -43.74
CA SER A 104 -8.26 11.44 -43.60
C SER A 104 -7.83 11.73 -42.17
N GLN A 105 -8.59 11.21 -41.17
CA GLN A 105 -8.28 11.39 -39.75
C GLN A 105 -7.57 10.17 -39.20
N GLY A 106 -6.85 10.35 -38.10
CA GLY A 106 -6.24 9.24 -37.39
C GLY A 106 -5.79 9.64 -35.99
N ALA A 107 -5.46 8.62 -35.23
CA ALA A 107 -4.89 8.75 -33.89
C ALA A 107 -3.74 7.76 -33.71
N ARG A 108 -2.80 8.09 -32.84
CA ARG A 108 -1.67 7.22 -32.52
C ARG A 108 -1.43 7.21 -31.03
N LEU A 109 -1.11 6.02 -30.50
CA LEU A 109 -0.69 5.83 -29.10
C LEU A 109 0.45 4.82 -29.07
N THR A 110 1.48 5.07 -28.27
CA THR A 110 2.53 4.09 -28.00
C THR A 110 2.16 3.32 -26.73
N ILE A 111 2.11 2.00 -26.83
CA ILE A 111 1.98 1.07 -25.70
C ILE A 111 3.36 0.47 -25.44
N THR A 112 3.86 0.58 -24.21
CA THR A 112 5.08 -0.10 -23.80
C THR A 112 4.69 -1.40 -23.09
N ASN A 113 5.10 -2.53 -23.67
CA ASN A 113 4.83 -3.85 -23.12
C ASN A 113 6.04 -4.38 -22.36
N HIS A 114 5.79 -4.85 -21.13
CA HIS A 114 6.76 -5.45 -20.22
C HIS A 114 6.53 -6.97 -20.09
N PRO A 115 7.52 -7.75 -19.68
CA PRO A 115 7.31 -9.17 -19.39
C PRO A 115 6.28 -9.40 -18.28
N SER A 116 5.45 -10.42 -18.40
CA SER A 116 4.52 -10.83 -17.31
C SER A 116 5.25 -11.27 -16.04
N SER A 117 6.52 -11.66 -16.15
CA SER A 117 7.38 -11.97 -15.02
C SER A 117 8.02 -10.74 -14.35
N GLY A 118 7.74 -9.51 -14.85
CA GLY A 118 8.36 -8.27 -14.36
C GLY A 118 9.85 -8.17 -14.71
N PRO A 119 10.57 -7.18 -14.17
CA PRO A 119 10.03 -6.06 -13.40
C PRO A 119 9.45 -4.96 -14.30
N ILE A 120 8.62 -4.08 -13.74
CA ILE A 120 8.08 -2.90 -14.43
C ILE A 120 8.53 -1.61 -13.73
N ILE A 121 8.17 -1.46 -12.43
CA ILE A 121 8.47 -0.26 -11.63
C ILE A 121 9.27 -0.56 -10.35
N ALA A 122 9.24 -1.79 -9.85
CA ALA A 122 9.86 -2.17 -8.57
C ALA A 122 11.40 -2.26 -8.61
N GLY A 123 12.00 -2.12 -9.79
CA GLY A 123 13.45 -2.20 -9.99
C GLY A 123 13.96 -3.63 -10.14
N ALA A 124 15.27 -3.80 -9.97
CA ALA A 124 15.93 -5.09 -10.20
C ALA A 124 15.35 -6.19 -9.30
N GLN A 125 15.01 -7.30 -9.91
CA GLN A 125 14.48 -8.47 -9.20
C GLN A 125 15.56 -9.15 -8.36
N LEU A 126 15.18 -9.58 -7.17
CA LEU A 126 16.07 -10.22 -6.21
C LEU A 126 16.63 -11.55 -6.74
N GLN A 127 17.86 -11.84 -6.31
CA GLN A 127 18.56 -13.10 -6.54
C GLN A 127 19.26 -13.56 -5.24
N PRO A 128 19.35 -14.87 -4.97
CA PRO A 128 18.69 -15.98 -5.70
C PRO A 128 17.16 -15.90 -5.58
N TRP A 129 16.43 -16.64 -6.43
CA TRP A 129 14.97 -16.74 -6.36
C TRP A 129 14.54 -18.16 -6.73
N ASP A 130 13.75 -18.80 -5.88
CA ASP A 130 13.28 -20.17 -6.08
C ASP A 130 11.84 -20.18 -6.60
N CYS A 131 11.63 -20.88 -7.71
CA CYS A 131 10.29 -21.13 -8.24
C CYS A 131 9.61 -22.26 -7.43
N THR A 132 8.47 -21.96 -6.83
CA THR A 132 7.67 -22.89 -6.01
C THR A 132 6.25 -23.07 -6.57
N THR A 133 6.09 -23.05 -7.91
CA THR A 133 4.79 -23.17 -8.60
C THR A 133 4.01 -24.42 -8.17
N THR A 134 4.70 -25.53 -7.95
CA THR A 134 4.08 -26.80 -7.53
C THR A 134 3.43 -26.75 -6.15
N ASP A 135 3.91 -25.87 -5.26
CA ASP A 135 3.32 -25.67 -3.93
C ASP A 135 1.94 -24.99 -4.01
N ALA A 136 1.70 -24.25 -5.10
CA ALA A 136 0.41 -23.65 -5.41
C ALA A 136 -0.50 -24.54 -6.27
N GLY A 137 -0.13 -25.80 -6.50
CA GLY A 137 -0.90 -26.74 -7.33
C GLY A 137 -0.70 -26.56 -8.84
N LEU A 138 0.18 -25.65 -9.26
CA LEU A 138 0.51 -25.43 -10.67
C LEU A 138 1.50 -26.48 -11.19
N GLU A 139 1.68 -26.56 -12.50
CA GLU A 139 2.78 -27.29 -13.11
C GLU A 139 4.13 -26.70 -12.68
N ALA A 140 5.20 -27.49 -12.80
CA ALA A 140 6.54 -26.99 -12.58
C ALA A 140 6.87 -25.84 -13.54
N ALA A 141 7.55 -24.81 -13.03
CA ALA A 141 7.93 -23.66 -13.84
C ALA A 141 8.75 -24.10 -15.08
N ALA A 142 8.35 -23.58 -16.24
CA ALA A 142 9.05 -23.88 -17.50
C ALA A 142 10.44 -23.23 -17.56
N ASP A 143 10.63 -22.11 -16.85
CA ASP A 143 11.88 -21.36 -16.77
C ASP A 143 12.09 -20.85 -15.33
N ALA A 144 13.21 -21.23 -14.74
CA ALA A 144 13.59 -20.86 -13.39
C ALA A 144 13.87 -19.34 -13.21
N THR A 145 14.04 -18.57 -14.28
CA THR A 145 14.27 -17.14 -14.19
C THR A 145 12.96 -16.34 -14.15
N THR A 146 11.93 -16.82 -14.84
CA THR A 146 10.61 -16.16 -14.93
C THR A 146 9.57 -16.80 -14.00
N CYS A 147 9.82 -18.01 -13.52
CA CYS A 147 8.89 -18.82 -12.71
C CYS A 147 7.49 -18.96 -13.33
N THR A 148 7.40 -19.01 -14.66
CA THR A 148 6.12 -19.06 -15.37
C THR A 148 5.58 -20.47 -15.45
N ALA A 149 4.30 -20.66 -15.16
CA ALA A 149 3.56 -21.91 -15.30
C ALA A 149 2.18 -21.66 -15.94
N PRO A 150 1.58 -22.68 -16.59
CA PRO A 150 0.21 -22.58 -17.10
C PRO A 150 -0.78 -22.25 -16.01
N VAL A 151 -1.80 -21.48 -16.37
CA VAL A 151 -2.89 -21.09 -15.45
C VAL A 151 -3.76 -22.31 -15.13
N LEU A 152 -4.11 -22.45 -13.86
CA LEU A 152 -5.02 -23.47 -13.34
C LEU A 152 -6.40 -22.86 -13.09
N TYR A 153 -7.46 -23.46 -13.63
CA TYR A 153 -8.84 -23.12 -13.35
C TYR A 153 -9.51 -24.23 -12.57
N GLU A 154 -10.14 -23.87 -11.45
CA GLU A 154 -10.91 -24.78 -10.61
C GLU A 154 -12.30 -24.19 -10.34
N PHE A 155 -13.27 -25.06 -10.09
CA PHE A 155 -14.62 -24.63 -9.73
C PHE A 155 -14.96 -25.11 -8.34
N PHE A 156 -15.61 -24.23 -7.58
CA PHE A 156 -16.10 -24.54 -6.24
C PHE A 156 -17.54 -24.05 -6.09
N TYR A 157 -18.25 -24.61 -5.12
CA TYR A 157 -19.63 -24.22 -4.83
C TYR A 157 -19.91 -24.19 -3.33
N LYS A 158 -20.93 -23.45 -2.93
CA LYS A 158 -21.55 -23.52 -1.59
C LYS A 158 -22.69 -24.51 -1.63
N SER A 159 -22.71 -25.43 -0.64
CA SER A 159 -23.82 -26.38 -0.45
C SER A 159 -24.98 -25.72 0.31
N THR A 160 -26.22 -26.12 0.03
CA THR A 160 -27.41 -25.76 0.82
C THR A 160 -27.30 -26.20 2.28
N ALA A 161 -26.42 -27.16 2.61
CA ALA A 161 -26.09 -27.54 3.97
C ALA A 161 -25.14 -26.55 4.69
N GLY A 162 -24.67 -25.52 3.97
CA GLY A 162 -23.68 -24.56 4.48
C GLY A 162 -22.25 -25.11 4.55
N GLY A 163 -21.39 -24.40 5.27
CA GLY A 163 -19.98 -24.74 5.44
C GLY A 163 -19.05 -24.06 4.43
N SER A 164 -17.83 -24.59 4.30
CA SER A 164 -16.81 -24.08 3.35
C SER A 164 -17.19 -24.38 1.91
N PHE A 165 -16.52 -23.73 0.96
CA PHE A 165 -16.59 -24.08 -0.43
C PHE A 165 -16.13 -25.51 -0.67
N ARG A 166 -16.76 -26.19 -1.63
CA ARG A 166 -16.49 -27.59 -2.04
C ARG A 166 -16.17 -27.61 -3.52
N ALA A 167 -15.34 -28.56 -3.96
CA ALA A 167 -15.04 -28.73 -5.37
C ALA A 167 -16.33 -28.99 -6.17
N TYR A 168 -16.47 -28.30 -7.30
CA TYR A 168 -17.60 -28.42 -8.23
C TYR A 168 -17.11 -29.05 -9.53
N ASP A 169 -17.81 -30.11 -9.96
CA ASP A 169 -17.56 -30.76 -11.24
C ASP A 169 -18.66 -30.38 -12.25
N PRO A 170 -18.35 -29.59 -13.28
CA PRO A 170 -19.33 -29.21 -14.29
C PRO A 170 -19.92 -30.39 -15.10
N GLU A 171 -19.18 -31.52 -15.20
CA GLU A 171 -19.65 -32.72 -15.89
C GLU A 171 -20.58 -33.56 -15.01
N ASN A 172 -20.45 -33.45 -13.68
CA ASN A 172 -21.28 -34.14 -12.69
C ASN A 172 -21.78 -33.17 -11.62
N PRO A 173 -22.66 -32.20 -11.96
CA PRO A 173 -23.01 -31.11 -11.04
C PRO A 173 -23.72 -31.63 -9.79
N PRO A 174 -23.29 -31.16 -8.59
CA PRO A 174 -23.94 -31.48 -7.33
C PRO A 174 -25.38 -30.99 -7.31
N THR A 175 -26.27 -31.75 -6.64
CA THR A 175 -27.70 -31.42 -6.55
C THR A 175 -28.03 -30.47 -5.41
N ASP A 176 -27.08 -30.17 -4.55
CA ASP A 176 -27.19 -29.35 -3.35
C ASP A 176 -26.50 -27.97 -3.46
N VAL A 177 -26.34 -27.46 -4.68
CA VAL A 177 -25.78 -26.12 -4.91
C VAL A 177 -26.70 -25.06 -4.31
N ALA A 178 -26.15 -24.23 -3.41
CA ALA A 178 -26.86 -23.11 -2.83
C ALA A 178 -27.05 -21.97 -3.85
N THR A 179 -27.93 -21.05 -3.54
CA THR A 179 -28.15 -19.81 -4.30
C THR A 179 -27.64 -18.63 -3.46
N THR A 180 -27.01 -17.64 -4.11
CA THR A 180 -26.72 -16.34 -3.50
C THR A 180 -27.41 -15.22 -4.24
N THR A 181 -27.61 -14.07 -3.59
CA THR A 181 -28.15 -12.86 -4.20
C THR A 181 -27.14 -11.74 -4.09
N THR A 182 -26.63 -11.28 -5.23
CA THR A 182 -25.64 -10.21 -5.29
C THR A 182 -26.18 -8.87 -4.78
N ASP A 183 -25.32 -7.90 -4.54
CA ASP A 183 -25.69 -6.54 -4.15
C ASP A 183 -26.53 -5.80 -5.21
N GLN A 184 -26.50 -6.28 -6.47
CA GLN A 184 -27.34 -5.82 -7.57
C GLN A 184 -28.71 -6.53 -7.63
N GLY A 185 -29.04 -7.36 -6.64
CA GLY A 185 -30.30 -8.10 -6.55
C GLY A 185 -30.41 -9.29 -7.49
N LYS A 186 -29.32 -9.79 -8.06
CA LYS A 186 -29.31 -10.96 -8.93
C LYS A 186 -29.16 -12.22 -8.11
N SER A 187 -30.11 -13.15 -8.26
CA SER A 187 -30.06 -14.47 -7.63
C SER A 187 -29.43 -15.46 -8.61
N VAL A 188 -28.33 -16.09 -8.22
CA VAL A 188 -27.53 -17.00 -9.04
C VAL A 188 -27.11 -18.24 -8.25
N PRO A 189 -26.83 -19.39 -8.91
CA PRO A 189 -26.17 -20.51 -8.25
C PRO A 189 -24.87 -20.05 -7.61
N TYR A 190 -24.58 -20.48 -6.40
CA TYR A 190 -23.37 -20.08 -5.68
C TYR A 190 -22.19 -20.96 -6.10
N ILE A 191 -21.78 -20.78 -7.34
CA ILE A 191 -20.61 -21.42 -7.95
C ILE A 191 -19.59 -20.33 -8.22
N ILE A 192 -18.32 -20.61 -7.94
CA ILE A 192 -17.20 -19.72 -8.24
C ILE A 192 -16.20 -20.44 -9.15
N ARG A 193 -15.55 -19.68 -10.02
CA ARG A 193 -14.30 -20.08 -10.66
C ARG A 193 -13.15 -19.47 -9.91
N GLN A 194 -12.21 -20.30 -9.51
CA GLN A 194 -10.91 -19.89 -9.00
C GLN A 194 -9.87 -20.05 -10.09
N GLU A 195 -9.06 -19.03 -10.27
CA GLU A 195 -7.92 -19.03 -11.18
C GLU A 195 -6.66 -18.86 -10.36
N THR A 196 -5.64 -19.71 -10.59
CA THR A 196 -4.32 -19.60 -10.01
C THR A 196 -3.29 -19.56 -11.13
N GLY A 197 -2.34 -18.64 -11.05
CA GLY A 197 -1.31 -18.47 -12.06
C GLY A 197 -0.07 -17.78 -11.52
N THR A 198 0.85 -17.46 -12.43
CA THR A 198 2.12 -16.80 -12.12
C THR A 198 2.17 -15.41 -12.72
N GLN A 199 2.65 -14.43 -11.95
CA GLN A 199 2.86 -13.07 -12.41
C GLN A 199 3.95 -12.41 -11.56
N ASN A 200 4.81 -11.59 -12.18
CA ASN A 200 5.90 -10.89 -11.50
C ASN A 200 6.84 -11.86 -10.72
N ARG A 201 7.01 -13.08 -11.19
CA ARG A 201 7.66 -14.20 -10.51
C ARG A 201 7.00 -14.66 -9.19
N GLY A 202 5.81 -14.18 -8.87
CA GLY A 202 4.99 -14.61 -7.73
C GLY A 202 3.84 -15.52 -8.18
N ILE A 203 3.02 -15.92 -7.22
CA ILE A 203 1.76 -16.64 -7.44
C ILE A 203 0.60 -15.67 -7.24
N TYR A 204 -0.33 -15.63 -8.18
CA TYR A 204 -1.61 -14.96 -7.95
C TYR A 204 -2.75 -15.96 -7.89
N THR A 205 -3.80 -15.59 -7.18
CA THR A 205 -5.06 -16.32 -7.16
C THR A 205 -6.23 -15.33 -7.20
N LEU A 206 -7.27 -15.64 -7.95
CA LEU A 206 -8.52 -14.89 -7.94
C LEU A 206 -9.73 -15.83 -7.96
N ALA A 207 -10.88 -15.36 -7.43
CA ALA A 207 -12.15 -16.06 -7.45
C ALA A 207 -13.29 -15.11 -7.79
N VAL A 208 -14.26 -15.61 -8.56
CA VAL A 208 -15.43 -14.83 -8.97
C VAL A 208 -16.64 -15.76 -9.14
N LEU A 209 -17.87 -15.25 -8.90
CA LEU A 209 -19.09 -15.97 -9.25
C LEU A 209 -19.09 -16.33 -10.74
N PHE A 210 -19.35 -17.58 -11.06
CA PHE A 210 -19.20 -18.10 -12.41
C PHE A 210 -20.26 -19.13 -12.75
N ASP A 211 -20.93 -18.96 -13.89
CA ASP A 211 -21.80 -19.96 -14.48
C ASP A 211 -21.03 -20.74 -15.55
N PRO A 212 -20.69 -22.01 -15.34
CA PRO A 212 -19.95 -22.82 -16.31
C PRO A 212 -20.64 -23.01 -17.66
N ALA A 213 -21.95 -22.76 -17.74
CA ALA A 213 -22.72 -22.86 -18.99
C ALA A 213 -22.64 -21.62 -19.87
N GLN A 214 -22.01 -20.52 -19.37
CA GLN A 214 -21.91 -19.25 -20.08
C GLN A 214 -20.45 -18.92 -20.41
N GLY A 215 -20.22 -18.25 -21.54
CA GLY A 215 -18.93 -17.67 -21.87
C GLY A 215 -18.63 -16.44 -21.02
N TRP A 216 -17.36 -16.02 -21.02
CA TRP A 216 -16.90 -14.78 -20.41
C TRP A 216 -15.96 -14.04 -21.36
N GLU A 217 -16.30 -12.80 -21.66
CA GLU A 217 -15.46 -11.90 -22.44
C GLU A 217 -15.26 -10.59 -21.67
N PRO A 218 -14.12 -9.91 -21.77
CA PRO A 218 -13.86 -8.68 -21.01
C PRO A 218 -14.83 -7.53 -21.34
N TRP A 219 -15.43 -7.55 -22.52
CA TRP A 219 -16.49 -6.61 -22.94
C TRP A 219 -17.90 -7.11 -22.65
N ALA A 220 -18.05 -8.36 -22.21
CA ALA A 220 -19.33 -9.00 -21.88
C ALA A 220 -19.15 -9.92 -20.65
N PRO A 221 -18.78 -9.38 -19.49
CA PRO A 221 -18.60 -10.17 -18.27
C PRO A 221 -19.94 -10.80 -17.84
N GLN A 222 -19.87 -11.94 -17.18
CA GLN A 222 -21.06 -12.56 -16.60
C GLN A 222 -21.69 -11.64 -15.57
N SER A 223 -23.00 -11.53 -15.64
CA SER A 223 -23.75 -10.53 -14.87
C SER A 223 -23.81 -10.76 -13.35
N ALA A 224 -23.28 -11.86 -12.86
CA ALA A 224 -23.12 -12.13 -11.44
C ALA A 224 -21.94 -11.34 -10.83
N TRP A 225 -20.93 -11.00 -11.63
CA TRP A 225 -19.89 -10.07 -11.20
C TRP A 225 -20.40 -8.63 -11.25
N ASN A 226 -20.24 -7.89 -10.16
CA ASN A 226 -20.70 -6.51 -10.06
C ASN A 226 -19.67 -5.46 -10.54
N GLY A 227 -18.54 -5.92 -11.10
CA GLY A 227 -17.41 -5.08 -11.52
C GLY A 227 -16.53 -4.57 -10.38
N LYS A 228 -16.73 -5.06 -9.16
CA LYS A 228 -15.96 -4.64 -7.98
C LYS A 228 -14.90 -5.69 -7.65
N LEU A 229 -13.79 -5.21 -7.09
CA LEU A 229 -12.68 -6.06 -6.65
C LEU A 229 -12.45 -5.91 -5.14
N HIS A 230 -12.36 -7.04 -4.44
CA HIS A 230 -11.86 -7.13 -3.08
C HIS A 230 -10.44 -7.70 -3.11
N TYR A 231 -9.50 -7.03 -2.43
CA TYR A 231 -8.07 -7.34 -2.50
C TYR A 231 -7.46 -7.53 -1.10
N PRO A 232 -7.37 -8.76 -0.60
CA PRO A 232 -6.73 -9.03 0.68
C PRO A 232 -5.20 -8.96 0.57
N PHE A 233 -4.58 -8.24 1.54
CA PHE A 233 -3.14 -8.16 1.76
C PHE A 233 -2.73 -9.01 2.96
N GLY A 234 -1.59 -9.68 2.87
CA GLY A 234 -1.08 -10.50 3.95
C GLY A 234 -0.26 -9.74 4.99
N ALA A 235 -0.24 -10.28 6.19
CA ALA A 235 0.36 -9.69 7.39
C ALA A 235 1.90 -9.89 7.47
N SER A 236 2.50 -9.49 8.61
CA SER A 236 3.92 -9.67 8.96
C SER A 236 4.88 -8.83 8.11
N CYS A 237 6.18 -9.15 8.14
CA CYS A 237 7.24 -8.59 7.30
C CYS A 237 8.35 -9.64 7.20
N GLY A 238 8.71 -10.05 6.01
CA GLY A 238 9.71 -11.08 5.76
C GLY A 238 10.54 -10.80 4.50
N THR A 239 11.61 -11.55 4.32
CA THR A 239 12.58 -11.32 3.24
C THR A 239 12.88 -12.63 2.47
N ASN A 240 11.85 -13.42 2.21
CA ASN A 240 12.00 -14.70 1.51
C ASN A 240 12.26 -14.49 0.01
N HIS A 241 13.11 -15.34 -0.57
CA HIS A 241 13.45 -15.33 -1.97
C HIS A 241 12.81 -16.51 -2.72
N THR A 242 11.50 -16.68 -2.52
CA THR A 242 10.66 -17.72 -3.16
C THR A 242 9.35 -17.11 -3.64
N GLN A 243 8.55 -17.86 -4.41
CA GLN A 243 7.27 -17.35 -4.90
C GLN A 243 6.22 -17.13 -3.81
N GLY A 244 6.25 -17.92 -2.73
CA GLY A 244 5.25 -17.86 -1.66
C GLY A 244 3.85 -18.28 -2.09
N SER A 245 2.85 -17.90 -1.27
CA SER A 245 1.43 -18.21 -1.49
C SER A 245 0.58 -16.95 -1.39
N ALA A 246 -0.39 -16.80 -2.27
CA ALA A 246 -1.39 -15.73 -2.20
C ALA A 246 -2.35 -15.94 -1.02
N GLN A 247 -3.00 -14.86 -0.57
CA GLN A 247 -4.08 -14.93 0.42
C GLN A 247 -5.27 -15.74 -0.09
N ASN A 248 -6.06 -16.29 0.84
CA ASN A 248 -7.28 -17.02 0.49
C ASN A 248 -8.29 -16.09 -0.20
N VAL A 249 -8.73 -16.48 -1.40
CA VAL A 249 -9.70 -15.73 -2.21
C VAL A 249 -11.15 -16.26 -2.09
N GLN A 250 -11.38 -17.32 -1.33
CA GLN A 250 -12.71 -17.89 -1.10
C GLN A 250 -13.44 -17.12 0.02
N ASP A 251 -13.52 -15.80 -0.10
CA ASP A 251 -14.20 -14.92 0.85
C ASP A 251 -15.71 -14.91 0.59
N ASP A 252 -16.46 -15.52 1.51
CA ASP A 252 -17.92 -15.63 1.44
C ASP A 252 -18.62 -14.27 1.48
N LEU A 253 -18.08 -13.31 2.25
CA LEU A 253 -18.67 -11.98 2.40
C LEU A 253 -18.64 -11.20 1.07
N ALA A 254 -17.50 -11.19 0.40
CA ALA A 254 -17.31 -10.49 -0.86
C ALA A 254 -17.96 -11.25 -2.03
N LEU A 255 -17.68 -12.56 -2.18
CA LEU A 255 -18.17 -13.37 -3.28
C LEU A 255 -19.69 -13.45 -3.32
N SER A 256 -20.36 -13.62 -2.16
CA SER A 256 -21.83 -13.69 -2.12
C SER A 256 -22.50 -12.40 -2.61
N ARG A 257 -21.80 -11.26 -2.51
CA ARG A 257 -22.27 -9.94 -2.97
C ARG A 257 -21.92 -9.64 -4.42
N GLY A 258 -21.23 -10.55 -5.11
CA GLY A 258 -20.86 -10.38 -6.52
C GLY A 258 -19.51 -9.72 -6.77
N PHE A 259 -18.69 -9.52 -5.74
CA PHE A 259 -17.30 -9.08 -5.91
C PHE A 259 -16.44 -10.19 -6.53
N MET A 260 -15.42 -9.81 -7.26
CA MET A 260 -14.24 -10.65 -7.45
C MET A 260 -13.31 -10.47 -6.25
N VAL A 261 -12.63 -11.54 -5.84
CA VAL A 261 -11.58 -11.50 -4.82
C VAL A 261 -10.28 -11.91 -5.48
N ALA A 262 -9.21 -11.13 -5.32
CA ALA A 262 -7.92 -11.46 -5.91
C ALA A 262 -6.77 -11.07 -4.99
N SER A 263 -5.69 -11.84 -5.00
CA SER A 263 -4.46 -11.58 -4.24
C SER A 263 -3.24 -12.14 -4.94
N SER A 264 -2.06 -11.60 -4.61
CA SER A 264 -0.77 -12.12 -5.03
C SER A 264 0.09 -12.46 -3.82
N SER A 265 0.93 -13.48 -3.94
CA SER A 265 1.91 -13.85 -2.91
C SER A 265 2.90 -12.72 -2.60
N LEU A 266 3.15 -11.82 -3.56
CA LEU A 266 3.99 -10.64 -3.38
C LEU A 266 3.27 -9.49 -2.66
N ASN A 267 2.00 -9.66 -2.30
CA ASN A 267 1.22 -8.82 -1.40
C ASN A 267 1.11 -9.41 0.02
N GLU A 268 1.74 -10.55 0.25
CA GLU A 268 2.01 -11.13 1.57
C GLU A 268 3.30 -10.53 2.12
N LEU A 269 3.20 -9.45 2.92
CA LEU A 269 4.41 -8.78 3.43
C LEU A 269 5.24 -9.68 4.33
N GLY A 270 4.64 -10.67 4.98
CA GLY A 270 5.35 -11.72 5.71
C GLY A 270 6.26 -12.57 4.84
N HIS A 271 6.04 -12.56 3.53
CA HIS A 271 6.85 -13.24 2.55
C HIS A 271 7.80 -12.26 1.82
N ALA A 272 7.26 -11.13 1.36
CA ALA A 272 7.98 -10.14 0.55
C ALA A 272 7.73 -8.71 1.09
N CYS A 273 8.52 -8.29 2.11
CA CYS A 273 8.37 -6.98 2.74
C CYS A 273 8.97 -5.86 1.87
N ASN A 274 8.50 -5.77 0.64
CA ASN A 274 8.85 -4.76 -0.34
C ASN A 274 7.56 -4.14 -0.91
N THR A 275 7.20 -2.96 -0.43
CA THR A 275 5.94 -2.31 -0.76
C THR A 275 5.87 -1.79 -2.20
N TRP A 276 7.01 -1.57 -2.86
CA TRP A 276 7.06 -1.20 -4.29
C TRP A 276 6.80 -2.42 -5.18
N LEU A 277 7.39 -3.56 -4.84
CA LEU A 277 7.09 -4.84 -5.48
C LEU A 277 5.62 -5.24 -5.25
N SER A 278 5.11 -5.00 -4.05
CA SER A 278 3.71 -5.20 -3.70
C SER A 278 2.78 -4.35 -4.58
N ALA A 279 3.09 -3.08 -4.79
CA ALA A 279 2.31 -2.19 -5.66
C ALA A 279 2.35 -2.62 -7.14
N GLU A 280 3.52 -3.02 -7.65
CA GLU A 280 3.67 -3.57 -8.99
C GLU A 280 2.79 -4.80 -9.19
N SER A 281 2.76 -5.70 -8.21
CA SER A 281 1.95 -6.92 -8.28
C SER A 281 0.45 -6.62 -8.26
N VAL A 282 -0.02 -5.64 -7.47
CA VAL A 282 -1.42 -5.17 -7.53
C VAL A 282 -1.75 -4.60 -8.90
N MET A 283 -0.86 -3.77 -9.46
CA MET A 283 -1.05 -3.15 -10.77
C MET A 283 -1.17 -4.20 -11.86
N MET A 284 -0.24 -5.14 -11.93
CA MET A 284 -0.22 -6.21 -12.94
C MET A 284 -1.43 -7.15 -12.82
N LEU A 285 -1.84 -7.51 -11.59
CA LEU A 285 -3.00 -8.39 -11.40
C LEU A 285 -4.31 -7.69 -11.78
N LYS A 286 -4.45 -6.39 -11.50
CA LYS A 286 -5.60 -5.59 -11.98
C LYS A 286 -5.64 -5.49 -13.49
N GLU A 287 -4.49 -5.34 -14.14
CA GLU A 287 -4.36 -5.39 -15.59
C GLU A 287 -4.86 -6.73 -16.13
N HIS A 288 -4.35 -7.85 -15.62
CA HIS A 288 -4.81 -9.19 -16.00
C HIS A 288 -6.32 -9.36 -15.86
N ILE A 289 -6.91 -8.84 -14.76
CA ILE A 289 -8.36 -8.88 -14.54
C ILE A 289 -9.09 -8.08 -15.63
N VAL A 290 -8.61 -6.90 -15.98
CA VAL A 290 -9.24 -6.08 -17.02
C VAL A 290 -9.17 -6.76 -18.38
N ASP A 291 -8.04 -7.36 -18.74
CA ASP A 291 -7.82 -8.03 -20.03
C ASP A 291 -8.63 -9.32 -20.21
N ARG A 292 -8.95 -10.00 -19.11
CA ARG A 292 -9.62 -11.31 -19.14
C ARG A 292 -11.07 -11.26 -18.67
N TYR A 293 -11.38 -10.36 -17.73
CA TYR A 293 -12.69 -10.34 -17.06
C TYR A 293 -13.48 -9.05 -17.31
N GLY A 294 -12.80 -7.92 -17.58
CA GLY A 294 -13.40 -6.63 -17.85
C GLY A 294 -13.06 -5.55 -16.84
N GLU A 295 -13.55 -4.34 -17.08
CA GLU A 295 -13.21 -3.15 -16.32
C GLU A 295 -13.64 -3.25 -14.86
N ILE A 296 -12.70 -2.86 -13.95
CA ILE A 296 -12.94 -2.80 -12.50
C ILE A 296 -13.49 -1.41 -12.16
N ARG A 297 -14.66 -1.35 -11.52
CA ARG A 297 -15.30 -0.12 -11.06
C ARG A 297 -14.53 0.51 -9.92
N TYR A 298 -14.24 -0.27 -8.88
CA TYR A 298 -13.36 0.12 -7.77
C TYR A 298 -12.80 -1.10 -7.04
N THR A 299 -11.70 -0.87 -6.35
CA THR A 299 -11.00 -1.88 -5.55
C THR A 299 -11.09 -1.50 -4.07
N MET A 300 -11.58 -2.43 -3.26
CA MET A 300 -11.53 -2.39 -1.80
C MET A 300 -10.44 -3.34 -1.34
N ALA A 301 -9.55 -2.88 -0.45
CA ALA A 301 -8.52 -3.72 0.12
C ALA A 301 -8.70 -3.89 1.62
N GLU A 302 -8.25 -5.03 2.15
CA GLU A 302 -8.20 -5.29 3.59
C GLU A 302 -6.88 -5.96 3.98
N GLY A 303 -6.55 -5.95 5.25
CA GLY A 303 -5.40 -6.67 5.80
C GLY A 303 -4.93 -6.13 7.14
N CYS A 304 -4.44 -7.05 7.97
CA CYS A 304 -3.92 -6.79 9.31
C CYS A 304 -2.41 -6.57 9.26
N SER A 305 -1.87 -5.73 10.16
CA SER A 305 -0.42 -5.61 10.41
C SER A 305 0.35 -5.22 9.13
N GLY A 306 1.25 -6.06 8.64
CA GLY A 306 1.89 -5.88 7.34
C GLY A 306 0.90 -5.63 6.20
N GLY A 307 -0.27 -6.29 6.22
CA GLY A 307 -1.33 -6.05 5.25
C GLY A 307 -1.89 -4.62 5.32
N SER A 308 -1.94 -4.00 6.49
CA SER A 308 -2.29 -2.58 6.62
C SER A 308 -1.21 -1.65 6.05
N ILE A 309 0.07 -2.01 6.26
CA ILE A 309 1.21 -1.33 5.65
C ILE A 309 1.07 -1.34 4.12
N GLY A 310 0.85 -2.53 3.53
CA GLY A 310 0.67 -2.69 2.09
C GLY A 310 -0.42 -1.76 1.55
N GLN A 311 -1.59 -1.73 2.18
CA GLN A 311 -2.70 -0.88 1.79
C GLN A 311 -2.35 0.62 1.85
N HIS A 312 -1.79 1.10 2.97
CA HIS A 312 -1.42 2.50 3.14
C HIS A 312 -0.34 2.93 2.14
N MET A 313 0.68 2.07 1.93
CA MET A 313 1.80 2.36 1.04
C MET A 313 1.39 2.33 -0.43
N VAL A 314 0.60 1.32 -0.85
CA VAL A 314 0.08 1.25 -2.23
C VAL A 314 -0.87 2.40 -2.50
N GLY A 315 -1.77 2.73 -1.57
CA GLY A 315 -2.71 3.84 -1.71
C GLY A 315 -2.03 5.21 -1.83
N ASN A 316 -0.96 5.44 -1.05
CA ASN A 316 -0.20 6.69 -1.08
C ASN A 316 0.73 6.80 -2.30
N ASN A 317 1.51 5.73 -2.57
CA ASN A 317 2.61 5.80 -3.53
C ASN A 317 2.16 5.58 -4.97
N TYR A 318 1.03 4.91 -5.18
CA TYR A 318 0.47 4.60 -6.50
C TYR A 318 -1.03 4.93 -6.55
N PRO A 319 -1.40 6.22 -6.54
CA PRO A 319 -2.79 6.67 -6.54
C PRO A 319 -3.59 6.05 -7.69
N GLY A 320 -4.80 5.57 -7.38
CA GLY A 320 -5.69 4.93 -8.36
C GLY A 320 -5.65 3.40 -8.35
N LEU A 321 -4.67 2.76 -7.71
CA LEU A 321 -4.70 1.29 -7.55
C LEU A 321 -5.78 0.85 -6.56
N LEU A 322 -5.90 1.54 -5.42
CA LEU A 322 -6.91 1.26 -4.38
C LEU A 322 -7.87 2.45 -4.23
N GLN A 323 -9.16 2.18 -4.12
CA GLN A 323 -10.19 3.20 -3.94
C GLN A 323 -10.67 3.28 -2.50
N GLY A 324 -10.70 2.16 -1.80
CA GLY A 324 -11.00 2.08 -0.38
C GLY A 324 -10.13 1.06 0.31
N ILE A 325 -9.80 1.29 1.56
CA ILE A 325 -8.99 0.39 2.36
C ILE A 325 -9.60 0.16 3.75
N GLN A 326 -9.43 -1.06 4.25
CA GLN A 326 -9.82 -1.49 5.59
C GLN A 326 -8.59 -2.01 6.33
N PRO A 327 -7.64 -1.12 6.70
CA PRO A 327 -6.50 -1.54 7.49
C PRO A 327 -7.00 -2.01 8.85
N ASN A 328 -6.50 -3.15 9.31
CA ASN A 328 -6.76 -3.62 10.66
C ASN A 328 -5.44 -3.95 11.37
N CYS A 329 -5.41 -3.94 12.71
CA CYS A 329 -4.16 -3.99 13.48
C CYS A 329 -3.10 -3.00 12.91
N SER A 330 -3.50 -1.78 12.62
CA SER A 330 -2.86 -0.87 11.66
C SER A 330 -1.44 -0.46 12.03
N TYR A 331 -0.61 -0.33 10.99
CA TYR A 331 0.66 0.40 10.95
C TYR A 331 0.66 1.40 9.81
N MET A 332 1.45 2.46 9.94
CA MET A 332 1.53 3.55 8.95
C MET A 332 2.41 3.18 7.76
N ASP A 333 3.56 2.57 8.04
CA ASP A 333 4.55 2.05 7.10
C ASP A 333 5.54 1.12 7.81
N ASN A 334 6.34 0.38 7.05
CA ASN A 334 7.32 -0.56 7.62
C ASN A 334 8.58 0.13 8.16
N TRP A 335 8.98 1.28 7.63
CA TRP A 335 10.22 1.94 8.01
C TRP A 335 10.10 2.69 9.33
N SER A 336 9.01 3.42 9.57
CA SER A 336 8.76 4.03 10.88
C SER A 336 8.51 2.96 11.96
N THR A 337 7.88 1.85 11.60
CA THR A 337 7.72 0.69 12.48
C THR A 337 9.08 0.05 12.81
N GLY A 338 9.99 -0.04 11.85
CA GLY A 338 11.36 -0.52 12.04
C GLY A 338 12.16 0.28 13.08
N LEU A 339 11.90 1.59 13.23
CA LEU A 339 12.51 2.40 14.29
C LEU A 339 12.12 1.88 15.68
N GLU A 340 10.85 1.49 15.86
CA GLU A 340 10.36 0.95 17.13
C GLU A 340 10.97 -0.43 17.43
N VAL A 341 11.11 -1.29 16.41
CA VAL A 341 11.80 -2.59 16.53
C VAL A 341 13.21 -2.41 17.05
N ILE A 342 13.99 -1.53 16.42
CA ILE A 342 15.39 -1.29 16.81
C ILE A 342 15.49 -0.63 18.19
N ASP A 343 14.66 0.37 18.48
CA ASP A 343 14.64 1.03 19.79
C ASP A 343 14.27 0.05 20.92
N CYS A 344 13.32 -0.88 20.67
CA CYS A 344 12.99 -1.95 21.60
C CYS A 344 14.16 -2.92 21.83
N HIS A 345 14.86 -3.31 20.76
CA HIS A 345 16.07 -4.13 20.83
C HIS A 345 17.14 -3.50 21.71
N LEU A 346 17.39 -2.19 21.54
CA LEU A 346 18.34 -1.44 22.37
C LEU A 346 17.91 -1.36 23.85
N LEU A 347 16.63 -1.09 24.13
CA LEU A 347 16.11 -0.99 25.49
C LEU A 347 16.15 -2.34 26.22
N LEU A 348 15.88 -3.44 25.53
CA LEU A 348 16.00 -4.79 26.08
C LEU A 348 17.44 -5.13 26.38
N ASN A 349 18.38 -4.84 25.48
CA ASN A 349 19.83 -5.02 25.71
C ASN A 349 20.31 -4.22 26.92
N TYR A 350 19.93 -2.94 27.01
CA TYR A 350 20.27 -2.08 28.16
C TYR A 350 19.78 -2.72 29.48
N THR A 351 18.53 -3.22 29.50
CA THR A 351 17.94 -3.84 30.67
C THR A 351 18.63 -5.14 31.06
N GLN A 352 18.95 -6.00 30.09
CA GLN A 352 19.65 -7.27 30.30
C GLN A 352 21.08 -7.08 30.80
N ASN A 353 21.73 -5.96 30.46
CA ASN A 353 23.06 -5.60 30.91
C ASN A 353 23.06 -4.81 32.23
N GLY A 354 22.04 -4.93 33.05
CA GLY A 354 21.94 -4.34 34.38
C GLY A 354 21.42 -2.90 34.40
N GLY A 355 20.84 -2.41 33.32
CA GLY A 355 20.13 -1.14 33.30
C GLY A 355 18.93 -1.16 34.26
N LEU A 356 18.63 0.00 34.84
CA LEU A 356 17.70 0.18 35.96
C LEU A 356 16.24 0.14 35.53
N VAL A 357 15.77 -0.89 34.82
CA VAL A 357 14.40 -0.90 34.38
C VAL A 357 13.67 -2.10 34.98
N THR A 358 12.88 -1.85 36.03
CA THR A 358 11.85 -2.83 36.42
C THR A 358 10.79 -2.90 35.32
N PRO A 359 10.01 -3.99 35.20
CA PRO A 359 8.94 -4.06 34.19
C PRO A 359 7.99 -2.87 34.18
N ALA A 360 7.68 -2.30 35.37
CA ALA A 360 6.83 -1.12 35.48
C ALA A 360 7.52 0.16 34.95
N LEU A 361 8.81 0.33 35.19
CA LEU A 361 9.59 1.46 34.66
C LEU A 361 9.88 1.29 33.18
N PHE A 362 10.04 0.05 32.71
CA PHE A 362 10.23 -0.23 31.29
C PHE A 362 9.11 0.37 30.44
N GLY A 363 7.86 0.13 30.82
CA GLY A 363 6.70 0.71 30.10
C GLY A 363 6.74 2.25 30.05
N LYS A 364 7.19 2.90 31.14
CA LYS A 364 7.36 4.37 31.18
C LYS A 364 8.46 4.88 30.24
N VAL A 365 9.54 4.12 30.07
CA VAL A 365 10.67 4.47 29.22
C VAL A 365 10.44 4.11 27.76
N SER A 366 9.73 3.01 27.50
CA SER A 366 9.42 2.54 26.15
C SER A 366 8.15 3.14 25.57
N GLY A 367 7.29 3.78 26.37
CA GLY A 367 5.98 4.26 25.97
C GLY A 367 4.91 3.18 25.86
N HIS A 368 5.27 1.90 25.94
CA HIS A 368 4.35 0.77 25.89
C HIS A 368 3.63 0.54 27.25
N GLN A 369 2.60 -0.30 27.23
CA GLN A 369 1.94 -0.73 28.48
C GLN A 369 2.91 -1.41 29.46
N GLY A 370 3.92 -2.14 28.93
CA GLY A 370 4.94 -2.83 29.69
C GLY A 370 6.08 -3.33 28.83
N MET A 371 6.83 -4.33 29.31
CA MET A 371 7.97 -4.90 28.58
C MET A 371 7.55 -5.86 27.45
N SER A 372 6.34 -6.43 27.52
CA SER A 372 5.90 -7.51 26.62
C SER A 372 5.93 -7.11 25.13
N SER A 373 5.57 -5.86 24.81
CA SER A 373 5.62 -5.38 23.42
C SER A 373 7.03 -5.41 22.84
N CYS A 374 8.03 -4.89 23.58
CA CYS A 374 9.42 -4.95 23.12
C CYS A 374 9.96 -6.38 23.05
N VAL A 375 9.56 -7.28 24.00
CA VAL A 375 9.92 -8.70 23.93
C VAL A 375 9.32 -9.37 22.69
N ALA A 376 8.10 -9.00 22.31
CA ALA A 376 7.48 -9.50 21.09
C ALA A 376 8.14 -8.92 19.81
N TRP A 377 8.51 -7.63 19.80
CA TRP A 377 9.29 -7.04 18.72
C TRP A 377 10.64 -7.75 18.53
N GLU A 378 11.35 -8.01 19.63
CA GLU A 378 12.63 -8.73 19.63
C GLU A 378 12.49 -10.13 19.00
N GLY A 379 11.48 -10.90 19.47
CA GLY A 379 11.32 -12.29 19.02
C GLY A 379 10.80 -12.45 17.59
N LEU A 380 10.03 -11.48 17.09
CA LEU A 380 9.33 -11.61 15.81
C LEU A 380 10.01 -10.81 14.69
N PHE A 381 10.59 -9.64 14.99
CA PHE A 381 11.01 -8.71 13.94
C PHE A 381 12.47 -8.20 14.04
N ALA A 382 13.17 -8.42 15.14
CA ALA A 382 14.62 -8.22 15.15
C ALA A 382 15.32 -9.08 14.06
N PRO A 383 14.91 -10.35 13.82
CA PRO A 383 15.46 -11.17 12.73
C PRO A 383 15.20 -10.63 11.31
N VAL A 384 14.22 -9.73 11.12
CA VAL A 384 13.95 -9.09 9.82
C VAL A 384 14.93 -7.94 9.53
N VAL A 385 15.56 -7.40 10.58
CA VAL A 385 16.58 -6.35 10.48
C VAL A 385 17.99 -6.95 10.46
N ASP A 386 18.17 -8.11 11.09
CA ASP A 386 19.43 -8.85 11.15
C ASP A 386 19.73 -9.48 9.77
N PRO A 387 20.88 -9.16 9.13
CA PRO A 387 21.20 -9.71 7.82
C PRO A 387 21.51 -11.22 7.84
N GLU A 388 21.80 -11.82 9.00
CA GLU A 388 21.95 -13.28 9.16
C GLU A 388 20.62 -14.00 9.43
N GLY A 389 19.49 -13.28 9.39
CA GLY A 389 18.15 -13.80 9.67
C GLY A 389 17.56 -14.75 8.63
N GLY A 390 18.28 -15.03 7.54
CA GLY A 390 17.88 -15.95 6.48
C GLY A 390 17.09 -15.35 5.33
N CYS A 391 17.35 -15.83 4.11
CA CYS A 391 16.66 -15.37 2.91
C CYS A 391 15.55 -16.31 2.43
N GLY A 392 15.37 -17.46 3.07
CA GLY A 392 14.35 -18.43 2.69
C GLY A 392 14.57 -19.15 1.35
N ALA A 393 15.66 -18.85 0.60
CA ALA A 393 15.97 -19.52 -0.66
C ALA A 393 16.77 -20.79 -0.43
N SER A 394 16.42 -21.85 -1.15
CA SER A 394 17.16 -23.12 -1.17
C SER A 394 18.26 -23.14 -2.22
N SER A 395 18.16 -22.28 -3.24
CA SER A 395 19.14 -22.12 -4.31
C SER A 395 20.11 -20.97 -4.02
N GLY A 396 21.26 -20.97 -4.66
CA GLY A 396 22.26 -19.90 -4.56
C GLY A 396 23.26 -20.08 -3.43
N ASN A 397 23.77 -18.97 -2.88
CA ASN A 397 24.91 -18.98 -1.96
C ASN A 397 24.55 -19.27 -0.49
N GLY A 398 23.27 -19.52 -0.17
CA GLY A 398 22.80 -19.62 1.21
C GLY A 398 22.84 -18.31 1.96
N GLU A 399 22.71 -18.38 3.28
CA GLU A 399 22.62 -17.20 4.15
C GLU A 399 23.97 -16.50 4.31
N TYR A 400 23.92 -15.18 4.47
CA TYR A 400 25.08 -14.35 4.73
C TYR A 400 25.72 -14.68 6.09
N ASN A 401 27.04 -14.71 6.07
CA ASN A 401 27.88 -14.64 7.26
C ASN A 401 29.21 -13.99 6.87
N ALA A 402 29.58 -12.90 7.51
CA ALA A 402 30.73 -12.09 7.13
C ALA A 402 32.05 -12.90 7.03
N ALA A 403 32.27 -13.87 7.92
CA ALA A 403 33.50 -14.66 7.97
C ALA A 403 33.46 -15.92 7.11
N THR A 404 32.32 -16.63 7.03
CA THR A 404 32.22 -17.97 6.45
C THR A 404 31.47 -17.99 5.12
N ASN A 405 30.59 -17.02 4.86
CA ASN A 405 29.83 -16.90 3.62
C ASN A 405 29.57 -15.43 3.25
N PRO A 406 30.63 -14.65 2.94
CA PRO A 406 30.55 -13.20 2.74
C PRO A 406 29.73 -12.79 1.50
N ALA A 407 29.52 -13.70 0.54
CA ALA A 407 28.68 -13.48 -0.65
C ALA A 407 27.26 -14.08 -0.49
N GLY A 408 26.91 -14.56 0.69
CA GLY A 408 25.59 -15.09 1.01
C GLY A 408 24.49 -14.04 0.93
N CYS A 409 23.27 -14.51 0.82
CA CYS A 409 22.07 -13.65 0.78
C CYS A 409 21.86 -12.98 2.15
N ARG A 410 21.85 -11.67 2.20
CA ARG A 410 21.56 -10.86 3.41
C ARG A 410 20.06 -10.72 3.57
N GLY A 411 19.50 -11.36 4.59
CA GLY A 411 18.06 -11.46 4.84
C GLY A 411 17.43 -10.25 5.51
N SER A 412 18.01 -9.05 5.42
CA SER A 412 17.44 -7.87 6.05
C SER A 412 16.48 -7.11 5.12
N VAL A 413 15.53 -6.38 5.74
CA VAL A 413 14.61 -5.52 4.99
C VAL A 413 15.33 -4.42 4.21
N GLN A 414 16.49 -3.95 4.68
CA GLN A 414 17.33 -2.99 3.97
C GLN A 414 17.87 -3.59 2.67
N ASP A 415 18.47 -4.78 2.75
CA ASP A 415 19.05 -5.45 1.59
C ASP A 415 17.96 -5.90 0.60
N TYR A 416 16.79 -6.28 1.11
CA TYR A 416 15.62 -6.60 0.31
C TYR A 416 15.10 -5.37 -0.50
N ASN A 417 15.32 -4.17 0.01
CA ASN A 417 14.92 -2.91 -0.61
C ASN A 417 16.12 -2.07 -1.11
N VAL A 418 17.24 -2.70 -1.41
CA VAL A 418 18.45 -2.01 -1.90
C VAL A 418 18.20 -1.16 -3.15
N GLY A 419 17.24 -1.56 -4.00
CA GLY A 419 16.83 -0.79 -5.19
C GLY A 419 16.26 0.60 -4.84
N VAL A 420 15.69 0.76 -3.65
CA VAL A 420 15.17 2.05 -3.14
C VAL A 420 16.23 2.81 -2.38
N LEU A 421 16.87 2.15 -1.41
CA LEU A 421 17.86 2.75 -0.50
C LEU A 421 19.19 3.05 -1.18
N GLY A 422 19.53 2.25 -2.19
CA GLY A 422 20.88 2.23 -2.78
C GLY A 422 21.90 1.55 -1.85
N LYS A 423 23.11 1.40 -2.39
CA LYS A 423 24.23 0.78 -1.68
C LYS A 423 25.06 1.83 -0.93
N ARG A 424 25.66 1.41 0.15
CA ARG A 424 26.67 2.18 0.90
C ARG A 424 27.91 2.40 0.00
N SER A 425 28.43 3.62 0.00
CA SER A 425 29.67 3.94 -0.73
C SER A 425 30.90 3.50 0.07
N ALA A 426 32.02 3.36 -0.64
CA ALA A 426 33.27 2.85 -0.04
C ALA A 426 33.77 3.69 1.17
N GLU A 427 33.43 4.98 1.23
CA GLU A 427 33.78 5.86 2.35
C GLU A 427 33.07 5.49 3.65
N LEU A 428 31.94 4.75 3.55
CA LEU A 428 31.17 4.29 4.72
C LEU A 428 31.62 2.91 5.22
N TRP A 429 32.47 2.19 4.46
CA TRP A 429 32.88 0.84 4.86
C TRP A 429 33.87 0.82 6.02
N ASP A 430 34.49 1.98 6.34
CA ASP A 430 35.35 2.09 7.52
C ASP A 430 34.57 1.99 8.83
N ASP A 431 33.26 2.23 8.81
CA ASP A 431 32.34 2.03 9.94
C ASP A 431 31.86 0.58 10.09
N SER A 432 32.29 -0.32 9.20
CA SER A 432 31.92 -1.74 9.29
C SER A 432 32.49 -2.39 10.54
N PRO A 433 31.72 -3.25 11.25
CA PRO A 433 32.05 -3.72 12.59
C PRO A 433 33.32 -4.58 12.67
N SER A 434 33.70 -5.23 11.57
CA SER A 434 34.87 -6.11 11.52
C SER A 434 35.61 -6.01 10.17
N ALA A 435 36.82 -6.56 10.12
CA ALA A 435 37.55 -6.70 8.86
C ALA A 435 36.83 -7.65 7.88
N ASP A 436 36.14 -8.68 8.40
CA ASP A 436 35.39 -9.64 7.61
C ASP A 436 34.14 -8.97 7.01
N THR A 437 33.37 -8.19 7.79
CA THR A 437 32.23 -7.41 7.30
C THR A 437 32.66 -6.42 6.22
N ARG A 438 33.76 -5.71 6.41
CA ARG A 438 34.29 -4.77 5.41
C ARG A 438 34.69 -5.49 4.11
N ALA A 439 35.32 -6.65 4.23
CA ALA A 439 35.71 -7.46 3.07
C ALA A 439 34.47 -8.01 2.34
N ALA A 440 33.46 -8.44 3.08
CA ALA A 440 32.18 -8.89 2.53
C ALA A 440 31.44 -7.73 1.81
N GLU A 441 31.39 -6.54 2.42
CA GLU A 441 30.77 -5.36 1.83
C GLU A 441 31.48 -4.96 0.51
N ALA A 442 32.81 -4.96 0.52
CA ALA A 442 33.60 -4.68 -0.69
C ALA A 442 33.38 -5.71 -1.79
N LEU A 443 33.20 -6.99 -1.43
CA LEU A 443 32.99 -8.09 -2.38
C LEU A 443 31.70 -7.90 -3.19
N VAL A 444 30.63 -7.41 -2.54
CA VAL A 444 29.31 -7.18 -3.18
C VAL A 444 29.10 -5.74 -3.68
N GLY A 445 30.11 -4.89 -3.54
CA GLY A 445 30.05 -3.49 -3.97
C GLY A 445 29.16 -2.59 -3.09
N GLY A 446 29.09 -2.90 -1.81
CA GLY A 446 28.31 -2.20 -0.78
C GLY A 446 27.06 -2.94 -0.36
N PHE A 447 26.76 -2.95 0.93
CA PHE A 447 25.47 -3.36 1.49
C PHE A 447 24.42 -2.27 1.30
N ALA A 448 23.15 -2.55 1.59
CA ALA A 448 22.11 -1.54 1.59
C ALA A 448 22.43 -0.44 2.64
N ARG A 449 22.04 0.80 2.32
CA ARG A 449 22.11 1.90 3.28
C ARG A 449 21.22 1.61 4.49
N PHE A 450 21.69 2.01 5.65
CA PHE A 450 20.99 1.81 6.91
C PHE A 450 20.33 3.11 7.38
N ALA A 451 19.00 3.14 7.38
CA ALA A 451 18.20 4.36 7.56
C ALA A 451 17.87 4.69 9.02
N TYR A 452 18.65 4.18 9.98
CA TYR A 452 18.40 4.38 11.40
C TYR A 452 19.32 5.46 11.98
N ASP A 453 18.72 6.42 12.69
CA ASP A 453 19.42 7.47 13.43
C ASP A 453 18.87 7.57 14.86
N ASN A 454 19.76 7.56 15.86
CA ASN A 454 19.38 7.82 17.24
C ASN A 454 20.29 8.84 17.95
N THR A 455 21.10 9.59 17.20
CA THR A 455 22.12 10.49 17.74
C THR A 455 21.57 11.59 18.64
N GLY A 456 20.36 12.06 18.42
CA GLY A 456 19.72 13.11 19.24
C GLY A 456 18.58 12.60 20.13
N VAL A 457 18.24 11.31 20.07
CA VAL A 457 17.07 10.75 20.78
C VAL A 457 17.34 10.65 22.27
N GLN A 458 16.48 11.28 23.07
CA GLN A 458 16.57 11.29 24.54
C GLN A 458 15.65 10.19 25.12
N TYR A 459 16.12 8.94 25.15
CA TYR A 459 15.32 7.84 25.66
C TYR A 459 14.89 8.07 27.11
N GLY A 460 13.59 7.88 27.39
CA GLY A 460 13.01 8.05 28.71
C GLY A 460 12.81 9.51 29.13
N LEU A 461 12.80 10.48 28.21
CA LEU A 461 12.64 11.91 28.51
C LEU A 461 11.34 12.19 29.26
N GLU A 462 10.20 11.69 28.80
CA GLU A 462 8.92 11.89 29.46
C GLU A 462 8.90 11.25 30.85
N ALA A 463 9.46 10.04 30.99
CA ALA A 463 9.57 9.37 32.28
C ALA A 463 10.44 10.17 33.28
N LEU A 464 11.45 10.88 32.80
CA LEU A 464 12.25 11.81 33.62
C LEU A 464 11.44 13.03 34.05
N LEU A 465 10.75 13.67 33.09
CA LEU A 465 9.95 14.89 33.34
C LEU A 465 8.78 14.62 34.30
N ASP A 466 8.19 13.43 34.21
CA ASP A 466 7.12 12.96 35.10
C ASP A 466 7.66 12.47 36.47
N GLY A 467 8.97 12.40 36.64
CA GLY A 467 9.60 11.92 37.89
C GLY A 467 9.50 10.39 38.08
N ALA A 468 9.13 9.63 37.04
CA ALA A 468 9.10 8.16 37.08
C ALA A 468 10.52 7.57 37.14
N ILE A 469 11.49 8.22 36.51
CA ILE A 469 12.92 7.92 36.63
C ILE A 469 13.67 9.13 37.13
N THR A 470 14.82 8.90 37.80
CA THR A 470 15.69 9.94 38.33
C THR A 470 16.65 10.46 37.26
N ALA A 471 17.25 11.63 37.50
CA ALA A 471 18.32 12.17 36.66
C ALA A 471 19.51 11.19 36.51
N VAL A 472 19.82 10.41 37.56
CA VAL A 472 20.86 9.35 37.49
C VAL A 472 20.47 8.27 36.48
N GLN A 473 19.24 7.77 36.56
CA GLN A 473 18.74 6.72 35.66
C GLN A 473 18.66 7.20 34.22
N PHE A 474 18.22 8.42 34.00
CA PHE A 474 18.14 9.03 32.65
C PHE A 474 19.54 9.19 32.04
N VAL A 475 20.51 9.67 32.79
CA VAL A 475 21.91 9.82 32.32
C VAL A 475 22.51 8.45 31.99
N ASP A 476 22.34 7.47 32.89
CA ASP A 476 22.85 6.10 32.71
C ASP A 476 22.24 5.44 31.47
N LEU A 477 20.92 5.54 31.30
CA LEU A 477 20.21 5.01 30.12
C LEU A 477 20.78 5.62 28.83
N ASN A 478 20.82 6.95 28.75
CA ASN A 478 21.25 7.62 27.53
C ASN A 478 22.73 7.43 27.22
N GLN A 479 23.56 7.22 28.23
CA GLN A 479 24.98 6.91 28.08
C GLN A 479 25.23 5.48 27.57
N LYS A 480 24.41 4.51 27.99
CA LYS A 480 24.66 3.08 27.78
C LYS A 480 23.78 2.43 26.69
N ILE A 481 22.72 3.09 26.25
CA ILE A 481 21.77 2.49 25.28
C ILE A 481 22.46 2.12 23.96
N GLY A 482 23.50 2.87 23.55
CA GLY A 482 24.24 2.60 22.31
C GLY A 482 23.38 2.67 21.03
N SER A 483 23.74 1.83 20.09
CA SER A 483 23.04 1.63 18.81
C SER A 483 23.33 0.22 18.25
N VAL A 484 23.04 0.03 16.97
CA VAL A 484 23.42 -1.17 16.20
C VAL A 484 24.27 -0.78 14.99
N ASP A 485 25.13 -1.71 14.54
CA ASP A 485 25.90 -1.55 13.30
C ASP A 485 25.17 -2.12 12.07
N VAL A 486 25.85 -2.20 10.93
CA VAL A 486 25.29 -2.66 9.67
C VAL A 486 24.96 -4.17 9.66
N ASP A 487 25.56 -4.93 10.55
CA ASP A 487 25.27 -6.36 10.80
C ASP A 487 24.38 -6.56 12.03
N PHE A 488 23.67 -5.50 12.47
CA PHE A 488 22.73 -5.48 13.60
C PHE A 488 23.35 -5.82 14.96
N ASN A 489 24.67 -5.82 15.10
CA ASN A 489 25.35 -5.99 16.39
C ASN A 489 25.28 -4.70 17.24
N PHE A 490 25.17 -4.86 18.56
CA PHE A 490 25.21 -3.73 19.48
C PHE A 490 26.53 -2.97 19.43
N THR A 491 26.43 -1.65 19.38
CA THR A 491 27.57 -0.73 19.48
C THR A 491 27.40 0.22 20.66
N PRO A 492 28.47 0.63 21.33
CA PRO A 492 28.38 1.55 22.47
C PRO A 492 28.06 3.00 22.05
N GLY A 493 28.31 3.35 20.78
CA GLY A 493 28.05 4.68 20.23
C GLY A 493 26.64 4.80 19.65
N ARG A 494 26.13 6.05 19.55
CA ARG A 494 24.92 6.36 18.80
C ARG A 494 25.19 6.28 17.30
N ARG A 495 24.18 5.92 16.51
CA ARG A 495 24.29 5.83 15.06
C ARG A 495 23.64 7.01 14.38
N THR A 496 24.30 7.54 13.35
CA THR A 496 23.74 8.44 12.34
C THR A 496 23.23 7.58 11.15
N ALA A 497 22.08 7.92 10.60
CA ALA A 497 21.61 7.30 9.35
C ALA A 497 22.61 7.52 8.21
N ASP A 498 22.75 6.53 7.34
CA ASP A 498 23.65 6.65 6.20
C ASP A 498 23.19 7.78 5.26
N PRO A 499 24.12 8.54 4.63
CA PRO A 499 23.77 9.50 3.60
C PRO A 499 22.98 8.86 2.43
N GLY A 500 22.00 9.56 1.89
CA GLY A 500 21.13 9.05 0.81
C GLY A 500 19.88 8.35 1.30
N THR A 501 19.67 8.21 2.61
CA THR A 501 18.44 7.61 3.16
C THR A 501 17.21 8.54 3.09
N GLU A 502 17.39 9.81 2.68
CA GLU A 502 16.31 10.72 2.26
C GLU A 502 15.45 10.15 1.12
N LEU A 503 16.01 9.20 0.36
CA LEU A 503 15.28 8.49 -0.69
C LEU A 503 14.04 7.76 -0.15
N LEU A 504 14.07 7.32 1.11
CA LEU A 504 12.88 6.73 1.75
C LEU A 504 11.70 7.69 1.79
N TYR A 505 11.93 8.97 2.11
CA TYR A 505 10.87 9.99 2.12
C TYR A 505 10.35 10.22 0.70
N ARG A 506 11.26 10.45 -0.24
CA ARG A 506 10.90 10.69 -1.64
C ARG A 506 10.14 9.53 -2.27
N ALA A 507 10.49 8.31 -1.94
CA ALA A 507 9.82 7.09 -2.40
C ALA A 507 8.54 6.75 -1.60
N GLY A 508 8.19 7.55 -0.59
CA GLY A 508 7.08 7.29 0.31
C GLY A 508 7.28 6.07 1.19
N GLY A 509 8.53 5.64 1.44
CA GLY A 509 8.85 4.51 2.32
C GLY A 509 8.54 4.83 3.78
N ILE A 510 8.77 6.09 4.20
CA ILE A 510 8.10 6.69 5.35
C ILE A 510 6.88 7.42 4.79
N ASN A 511 5.72 6.87 5.03
CA ASN A 511 4.46 7.31 4.42
C ASN A 511 4.07 8.70 4.92
N ASP A 512 4.03 9.68 4.04
CA ASP A 512 3.63 11.05 4.37
C ASP A 512 2.12 11.32 4.25
N ALA A 513 1.34 10.33 3.81
CA ALA A 513 -0.11 10.39 3.58
C ALA A 513 -0.56 11.46 2.56
N ALA A 514 0.36 12.01 1.77
CA ALA A 514 0.08 13.15 0.89
C ALA A 514 -0.90 12.84 -0.26
N GLN A 515 -1.03 11.56 -0.64
CA GLN A 515 -1.92 11.10 -1.70
C GLN A 515 -3.08 10.23 -1.18
N LEU A 516 -3.16 10.02 0.15
CA LEU A 516 -4.17 9.14 0.74
C LEU A 516 -5.54 9.79 0.88
N ASP A 517 -5.68 11.11 0.77
CA ASP A 517 -6.97 11.80 0.80
C ASP A 517 -7.91 11.38 -0.34
N GLY A 518 -7.35 10.84 -1.45
CA GLY A 518 -8.06 10.19 -2.54
C GLY A 518 -8.57 8.77 -2.26
N VAL A 519 -8.36 8.21 -1.05
CA VAL A 519 -8.73 6.84 -0.65
C VAL A 519 -9.68 6.89 0.55
N ALA A 520 -10.80 6.17 0.50
CA ALA A 520 -11.69 6.04 1.65
C ALA A 520 -11.12 4.99 2.63
N ILE A 521 -11.01 5.33 3.92
CA ILE A 521 -10.33 4.52 4.93
C ILE A 521 -11.27 4.23 6.10
N ILE A 522 -11.48 2.95 6.41
CA ILE A 522 -12.09 2.50 7.66
C ILE A 522 -11.04 1.68 8.42
N ASP A 523 -10.35 2.31 9.36
CA ASP A 523 -9.32 1.68 10.19
C ASP A 523 -10.00 0.88 11.31
N LEU A 524 -9.81 -0.43 11.29
CA LEU A 524 -10.39 -1.38 12.24
C LEU A 524 -9.39 -1.65 13.36
N ARG A 525 -9.41 -0.79 14.38
CA ARG A 525 -8.44 -0.80 15.46
C ARG A 525 -8.85 -1.72 16.60
N GLY A 526 -8.37 -2.95 16.59
CA GLY A 526 -8.39 -3.83 17.75
C GLY A 526 -7.40 -3.37 18.82
N THR A 527 -7.81 -3.36 20.08
CA THR A 527 -6.98 -2.85 21.17
C THR A 527 -6.27 -3.99 21.89
N SER A 528 -4.95 -4.07 21.70
CA SER A 528 -4.08 -4.96 22.47
C SER A 528 -2.71 -4.31 22.67
N ASN A 529 -2.68 -3.37 23.60
CA ASN A 529 -1.44 -2.62 23.90
C ASN A 529 -0.38 -3.44 24.67
N ALA A 530 -0.64 -4.73 24.93
CA ALA A 530 0.31 -5.62 25.61
C ALA A 530 1.22 -6.40 24.62
N GLU A 531 1.01 -6.22 23.33
CA GLU A 531 1.79 -6.85 22.25
C GLU A 531 2.24 -5.78 21.23
N ILE A 532 2.63 -6.13 20.03
CA ILE A 532 3.22 -5.21 19.06
C ILE A 532 2.22 -4.26 18.37
N HIS A 533 0.93 -4.60 18.33
CA HIS A 533 -0.09 -3.80 17.62
C HIS A 533 -0.66 -2.68 18.50
N THR A 534 0.19 -1.76 18.92
CA THR A 534 -0.20 -0.62 19.76
C THR A 534 -1.07 0.39 19.02
N ASP A 535 -2.07 0.92 19.70
CA ASP A 535 -3.15 1.71 19.09
C ASP A 535 -2.70 3.03 18.49
N TYR A 536 -1.56 3.60 18.93
CA TYR A 536 -1.10 4.90 18.47
C TYR A 536 -0.86 4.95 16.94
N HIS A 537 -0.61 3.82 16.29
CA HIS A 537 -0.37 3.78 14.85
C HIS A 537 -1.58 4.26 14.03
N SER A 538 -2.81 3.91 14.41
CA SER A 538 -4.02 4.41 13.74
C SER A 538 -4.18 5.92 13.92
N TRP A 539 -3.93 6.42 15.14
CA TRP A 539 -3.96 7.86 15.43
C TRP A 539 -2.79 8.60 14.79
N GLY A 540 -1.65 7.93 14.65
CA GLY A 540 -0.48 8.44 13.93
C GLY A 540 -0.76 8.63 12.44
N MET A 541 -1.43 7.67 11.79
CA MET A 541 -1.85 7.81 10.39
C MET A 541 -2.84 8.98 10.23
N ARG A 542 -3.80 9.13 11.14
CA ARG A 542 -4.70 10.29 11.16
C ARG A 542 -3.93 11.61 11.26
N ALA A 543 -2.96 11.67 12.16
CA ALA A 543 -2.14 12.87 12.30
C ALA A 543 -1.28 13.16 11.06
N ARG A 544 -0.85 12.13 10.31
CA ARG A 544 -0.18 12.31 9.01
C ARG A 544 -1.13 12.85 7.95
N LEU A 545 -2.38 12.36 7.88
CA LEU A 545 -3.42 12.92 7.00
C LEU A 545 -3.68 14.39 7.30
N ASP A 546 -3.85 14.75 8.58
CA ASP A 546 -4.03 16.13 9.01
C ASP A 546 -2.82 17.02 8.66
N LYS A 547 -1.61 16.49 8.85
CA LYS A 547 -0.35 17.20 8.52
C LYS A 547 -0.20 17.43 7.02
N ALA A 548 -0.53 16.44 6.19
CA ALA A 548 -0.34 16.49 4.75
C ALA A 548 -1.45 17.27 4.04
N ASN A 549 -2.71 17.02 4.41
CA ASN A 549 -3.89 17.46 3.66
C ASN A 549 -4.72 18.53 4.42
N GLY A 550 -4.42 18.78 5.70
CA GLY A 550 -5.15 19.70 6.56
C GLY A 550 -6.46 19.11 7.11
N HIS A 551 -6.76 17.86 6.84
CA HIS A 551 -7.94 17.12 7.28
C HIS A 551 -7.77 15.60 7.18
N HIS A 552 -8.69 14.87 7.81
CA HIS A 552 -8.83 13.42 7.71
C HIS A 552 -10.27 12.99 7.34
N ASP A 553 -10.95 13.79 6.53
CA ASP A 553 -12.37 13.54 6.17
C ASP A 553 -12.60 12.20 5.48
N ASN A 554 -11.55 11.64 4.90
CA ASN A 554 -11.53 10.33 4.24
C ASN A 554 -11.25 9.15 5.17
N GLN A 555 -11.01 9.37 6.49
CA GLN A 555 -10.67 8.30 7.44
C GLN A 555 -11.69 8.19 8.58
N LEU A 556 -11.98 6.95 8.97
CA LEU A 556 -12.70 6.56 10.19
C LEU A 556 -11.83 5.61 11.00
N ILE A 557 -11.89 5.69 12.33
CA ILE A 557 -11.27 4.72 13.24
C ILE A 557 -12.37 4.06 14.06
N TRP A 558 -12.49 2.74 13.93
CA TRP A 558 -13.41 1.90 14.69
C TRP A 558 -12.64 1.02 15.67
N THR A 559 -12.80 1.29 16.96
CA THR A 559 -12.04 0.63 18.02
C THR A 559 -12.86 -0.48 18.69
N PHE A 560 -12.24 -1.59 19.04
CA PHE A 560 -12.90 -2.73 19.70
C PHE A 560 -11.92 -3.55 20.53
N ALA A 561 -12.46 -4.35 21.48
CA ALA A 561 -11.68 -5.19 22.41
C ALA A 561 -11.24 -6.50 21.72
N SER A 562 -10.22 -6.45 20.88
CA SER A 562 -9.55 -7.63 20.28
C SER A 562 -8.25 -7.17 19.65
N SER A 563 -7.21 -7.99 19.64
CA SER A 563 -5.93 -7.59 19.05
C SER A 563 -5.84 -7.84 17.54
N LEU A 564 -6.03 -9.09 17.12
CA LEU A 564 -5.70 -9.54 15.77
C LEU A 564 -6.92 -9.96 14.95
N VAL A 565 -8.06 -10.19 15.61
CA VAL A 565 -9.26 -10.71 14.96
C VAL A 565 -10.35 -9.65 14.99
N VAL A 566 -10.73 -9.16 13.81
CA VAL A 566 -11.92 -8.31 13.67
C VAL A 566 -13.15 -9.17 13.93
N PRO A 567 -14.03 -8.78 14.90
CA PRO A 567 -15.30 -9.49 15.10
C PRO A 567 -16.11 -9.52 13.79
N PRO A 568 -16.67 -10.66 13.37
CA PRO A 568 -17.36 -10.82 12.09
C PRO A 568 -18.43 -9.75 11.83
N SER A 569 -19.19 -9.36 12.86
CA SER A 569 -20.21 -8.32 12.72
C SER A 569 -19.64 -6.93 12.45
N ILE A 570 -18.46 -6.61 12.99
CA ILE A 570 -17.74 -5.35 12.73
C ILE A 570 -17.12 -5.40 11.32
N GLY A 571 -16.51 -6.53 10.95
CA GLY A 571 -15.98 -6.76 9.61
C GLY A 571 -17.04 -6.61 8.54
N GLU A 572 -18.19 -7.27 8.68
CA GLU A 572 -19.31 -7.10 7.75
C GLU A 572 -19.83 -5.66 7.69
N LEU A 573 -20.03 -5.02 8.85
CA LEU A 573 -20.50 -3.64 8.92
C LEU A 573 -19.50 -2.67 8.22
N SER A 574 -18.21 -2.84 8.43
CA SER A 574 -17.20 -2.01 7.80
C SER A 574 -17.13 -2.23 6.30
N PHE A 575 -17.21 -3.50 5.84
CA PHE A 575 -17.23 -3.85 4.42
C PHE A 575 -18.41 -3.19 3.69
N VAL A 576 -19.63 -3.35 4.20
CA VAL A 576 -20.81 -2.77 3.54
C VAL A 576 -20.85 -1.24 3.65
N THR A 577 -20.25 -0.66 4.70
CA THR A 577 -20.13 0.79 4.86
C THR A 577 -19.15 1.37 3.84
N LEU A 578 -18.00 0.73 3.65
CA LEU A 578 -17.00 1.15 2.68
C LEU A 578 -17.52 1.00 1.24
N ASP A 579 -18.18 -0.13 0.95
CA ASP A 579 -18.83 -0.37 -0.36
C ASP A 579 -19.88 0.71 -0.68
N ALA A 580 -20.76 1.02 0.27
CA ALA A 580 -21.76 2.06 0.11
C ALA A 580 -21.13 3.46 -0.09
N TRP A 581 -20.03 3.74 0.60
CA TRP A 581 -19.29 4.98 0.44
C TRP A 581 -18.71 5.11 -0.97
N LEU A 582 -18.02 4.08 -1.45
CA LEU A 582 -17.41 4.08 -2.78
C LEU A 582 -18.45 4.11 -3.90
N ALA A 583 -19.57 3.40 -3.74
CA ALA A 583 -20.69 3.47 -4.67
C ALA A 583 -21.30 4.89 -4.77
N ALA A 584 -21.37 5.61 -3.65
CA ALA A 584 -21.85 7.00 -3.64
C ALA A 584 -20.81 7.94 -4.31
N VAL A 585 -19.52 7.71 -4.10
CA VAL A 585 -18.46 8.47 -4.79
C VAL A 585 -18.49 8.24 -6.31
N GLU A 586 -18.68 7.00 -6.75
CA GLU A 586 -18.80 6.63 -8.17
C GLU A 586 -20.04 7.27 -8.82
N ALA A 587 -21.18 7.25 -8.13
CA ALA A 587 -22.43 7.84 -8.62
C ALA A 587 -22.41 9.38 -8.66
N ASP A 588 -21.44 10.01 -8.01
CA ASP A 588 -21.33 11.47 -7.95
C ASP A 588 -20.75 12.04 -9.24
N THR A 589 -21.63 12.49 -10.14
CA THR A 589 -21.27 13.19 -11.38
C THR A 589 -21.04 14.70 -11.22
N GLY A 590 -21.15 15.22 -9.98
CA GLY A 590 -20.91 16.64 -9.68
C GLY A 590 -19.44 17.03 -9.85
N PRO A 591 -19.15 18.35 -9.92
CA PRO A 591 -17.80 18.85 -10.05
C PRO A 591 -16.99 18.60 -8.77
N GLY A 592 -15.69 18.57 -8.92
CA GLY A 592 -14.73 18.41 -7.84
C GLY A 592 -13.78 17.24 -8.09
N THR A 593 -12.68 17.26 -7.33
CA THR A 593 -11.69 16.21 -7.36
C THR A 593 -12.20 14.95 -6.66
N ARG A 594 -11.46 13.84 -6.78
CA ARG A 594 -11.79 12.59 -6.10
C ARG A 594 -11.85 12.76 -4.59
N GLU A 595 -10.88 13.47 -4.00
CA GLU A 595 -10.76 13.75 -2.57
C GLU A 595 -12.02 14.49 -2.08
N GLN A 596 -12.46 15.52 -2.82
CA GLN A 596 -13.68 16.26 -2.52
C GLN A 596 -14.93 15.37 -2.61
N LYS A 597 -14.96 14.43 -3.56
CA LYS A 597 -16.07 13.46 -3.68
C LYS A 597 -16.08 12.47 -2.53
N ILE A 598 -14.91 11.97 -2.12
CA ILE A 598 -14.78 11.08 -0.94
C ILE A 598 -15.30 11.78 0.30
N ALA A 599 -14.86 12.99 0.59
CA ALA A 599 -15.28 13.74 1.76
C ALA A 599 -16.80 13.99 1.80
N ARG A 600 -17.40 14.46 0.68
CA ARG A 600 -18.84 14.82 0.65
C ARG A 600 -19.79 13.63 0.54
N ASN A 601 -19.34 12.47 0.05
CA ASN A 601 -20.17 11.28 -0.11
C ASN A 601 -19.97 10.27 1.01
N LYS A 602 -19.23 10.63 2.07
CA LYS A 602 -19.13 9.79 3.26
C LYS A 602 -20.53 9.56 3.86
N PRO A 603 -20.95 8.30 4.07
CA PRO A 603 -22.27 8.02 4.67
C PRO A 603 -22.42 8.73 6.01
N ALA A 604 -23.56 9.37 6.26
CA ALA A 604 -23.78 10.13 7.50
C ALA A 604 -23.65 9.30 8.79
N ALA A 605 -23.85 7.97 8.69
CA ALA A 605 -23.67 7.03 9.80
C ALA A 605 -22.22 6.59 9.97
N ALA A 606 -21.36 6.83 8.97
CA ALA A 606 -19.96 6.48 8.97
C ALA A 606 -19.15 7.52 9.75
N VAL A 607 -19.04 7.30 11.05
CA VAL A 607 -18.32 8.16 12.01
C VAL A 607 -17.36 7.32 12.84
N ASP A 608 -16.42 7.98 13.50
CA ASP A 608 -15.59 7.34 14.51
C ASP A 608 -16.45 6.76 15.62
N GLN A 609 -16.13 5.56 16.07
CA GLN A 609 -16.89 4.87 17.12
C GLN A 609 -16.07 3.74 17.76
N CYS A 610 -16.50 3.30 18.92
CA CYS A 610 -15.95 2.10 19.52
C CYS A 610 -17.04 1.10 19.88
N PHE A 611 -16.68 -0.17 19.83
CA PHE A 611 -17.56 -1.31 20.15
C PHE A 611 -17.16 -1.87 21.50
N THR A 612 -18.13 -2.00 22.39
CA THR A 612 -17.89 -2.63 23.69
C THR A 612 -17.84 -4.16 23.56
N SER A 613 -17.46 -4.85 24.63
CA SER A 613 -17.49 -6.32 24.67
C SER A 613 -18.90 -6.91 24.60
N ASP A 614 -19.93 -6.10 24.82
CA ASP A 614 -21.33 -6.48 24.59
C ASP A 614 -21.67 -6.30 23.10
N ALA A 615 -21.64 -7.39 22.36
CA ALA A 615 -21.93 -7.39 20.92
C ALA A 615 -23.38 -6.98 20.58
N SER A 616 -24.29 -6.92 21.57
CA SER A 616 -25.68 -6.47 21.39
C SER A 616 -25.85 -4.96 21.63
N ALA A 617 -24.86 -4.31 22.26
CA ALA A 617 -24.90 -2.88 22.50
C ALA A 617 -24.62 -2.09 21.22
N PRO A 618 -25.31 -0.96 20.99
CA PRO A 618 -24.94 -0.07 19.89
C PRO A 618 -23.51 0.46 20.11
N PRO A 619 -22.79 0.79 19.03
CA PRO A 619 -21.45 1.38 19.13
C PRO A 619 -21.51 2.71 19.89
N GLU A 620 -20.48 2.95 20.71
CA GLU A 620 -20.28 4.22 21.41
C GLU A 620 -19.65 5.23 20.44
N ARG A 621 -20.19 6.44 20.40
CA ARG A 621 -19.75 7.54 19.53
C ARG A 621 -19.16 8.73 20.29
N ASP A 622 -19.21 8.70 21.62
CA ASP A 622 -18.44 9.65 22.43
C ASP A 622 -16.98 9.21 22.48
N MET A 623 -16.15 9.90 21.70
CA MET A 623 -14.73 9.56 21.58
C MET A 623 -13.95 9.76 22.89
N ALA A 624 -14.40 10.63 23.80
CA ALA A 624 -13.76 10.74 25.11
C ALA A 624 -14.04 9.50 25.97
N ARG A 625 -15.24 8.92 25.84
CA ARG A 625 -15.57 7.65 26.46
C ARG A 625 -14.82 6.49 25.80
N CYS A 626 -14.72 6.49 24.46
CA CYS A 626 -13.93 5.49 23.75
C CYS A 626 -12.46 5.51 24.20
N ALA A 627 -11.84 6.69 24.33
CA ALA A 627 -10.47 6.82 24.81
C ALA A 627 -10.29 6.36 26.27
N THR A 628 -11.35 6.42 27.09
CA THR A 628 -11.34 5.86 28.45
C THR A 628 -11.43 4.34 28.46
N LEU A 629 -12.23 3.77 27.56
CA LEU A 629 -12.38 2.31 27.41
C LEU A 629 -11.13 1.68 26.79
N TYR A 630 -10.52 2.37 25.83
CA TYR A 630 -9.41 1.92 25.00
C TYR A 630 -8.29 2.97 24.99
N PRO A 631 -7.54 3.12 26.11
CA PRO A 631 -6.40 4.03 26.16
C PRO A 631 -5.29 3.50 25.26
N TYR A 632 -4.68 4.35 24.44
CA TYR A 632 -3.52 3.98 23.64
C TYR A 632 -2.22 4.28 24.38
N TYR A 633 -1.18 3.55 24.02
CA TYR A 633 0.20 3.72 24.47
C TYR A 633 1.07 4.16 23.29
N GLY A 634 2.27 4.67 23.59
CA GLY A 634 3.19 5.19 22.60
C GLY A 634 4.29 4.20 22.17
N SER A 635 5.44 4.75 21.81
CA SER A 635 6.67 4.06 21.45
C SER A 635 7.86 4.73 22.14
N PRO A 636 9.07 4.14 22.11
CA PRO A 636 10.26 4.74 22.71
C PRO A 636 10.55 6.17 22.23
N ARG A 637 10.27 6.47 20.97
CA ARG A 637 10.48 7.81 20.41
C ARG A 637 9.38 8.80 20.76
N LEU A 638 8.14 8.34 20.88
CA LEU A 638 7.04 9.21 21.33
C LEU A 638 7.30 9.74 22.75
N VAL A 639 7.71 8.87 23.67
CA VAL A 639 8.09 9.29 25.03
C VAL A 639 9.46 9.95 25.11
N ALA A 640 10.20 10.03 24.01
CA ALA A 640 11.36 10.90 23.83
C ALA A 640 11.00 12.26 23.21
N GLY A 641 9.69 12.55 23.04
CA GLY A 641 9.15 13.82 22.58
C GLY A 641 8.79 13.88 21.09
N MET A 642 8.94 12.80 20.33
CA MET A 642 8.51 12.76 18.92
C MET A 642 6.99 12.91 18.81
N PRO A 643 6.47 13.69 17.84
CA PRO A 643 5.03 13.76 17.58
C PRO A 643 4.43 12.40 17.20
N ILE A 644 3.12 12.23 17.43
CA ILE A 644 2.39 11.00 17.14
C ILE A 644 2.44 10.60 15.65
N THR A 645 2.75 11.52 14.74
CA THR A 645 2.99 11.21 13.32
C THR A 645 4.07 10.15 13.12
N HIS A 646 5.00 10.02 14.05
CA HIS A 646 6.08 9.03 14.06
C HIS A 646 6.81 8.93 12.71
N ASP A 647 6.99 10.06 12.04
CA ASP A 647 7.50 10.17 10.67
C ASP A 647 8.92 10.78 10.59
N ASN A 648 9.64 10.81 11.74
CA ASN A 648 10.96 11.44 11.83
C ASN A 648 12.05 10.41 12.17
N GLY A 649 12.62 9.80 11.13
CA GLY A 649 13.68 8.78 11.28
C GLY A 649 15.05 9.36 11.66
N ALA A 650 15.31 10.63 11.30
CA ALA A 650 16.56 11.34 11.61
C ALA A 650 16.25 12.81 11.91
N CYS A 651 16.29 13.19 13.16
CA CYS A 651 15.88 14.52 13.61
C CYS A 651 16.90 15.63 13.33
N GLN A 652 16.44 16.84 13.03
CA GLN A 652 17.25 18.05 13.20
C GLN A 652 17.54 18.26 14.69
N LYS A 653 18.69 18.81 15.02
CA LYS A 653 19.13 18.95 16.40
C LYS A 653 19.03 20.39 16.90
N LYS A 654 18.76 20.54 18.19
CA LYS A 654 18.85 21.78 18.96
C LYS A 654 19.89 21.64 20.07
N PRO A 655 20.43 22.76 20.59
CA PRO A 655 21.37 22.69 21.72
C PRO A 655 20.76 21.96 22.92
N LEU A 656 21.59 21.20 23.64
CA LEU A 656 21.26 20.63 24.93
C LEU A 656 21.27 21.76 25.97
N VAL A 657 20.13 22.10 26.57
CA VAL A 657 20.01 23.17 27.56
C VAL A 657 19.24 22.69 28.80
N ARG A 658 19.65 23.15 29.99
CA ARG A 658 19.08 22.71 31.28
C ARG A 658 17.59 23.09 31.42
N GLU A 659 17.21 24.21 30.84
CA GLU A 659 15.87 24.77 30.89
C GLU A 659 14.81 23.84 30.28
N ASP A 660 15.18 23.00 29.34
CA ASP A 660 14.25 22.04 28.68
C ASP A 660 13.79 20.93 29.63
N TYR A 661 14.48 20.76 30.79
CA TYR A 661 14.15 19.71 31.76
C TYR A 661 13.30 20.22 32.94
N GLY A 662 12.85 21.48 32.90
CA GLY A 662 11.94 22.02 33.91
C GLY A 662 12.55 22.02 35.32
N SER A 663 11.92 21.28 36.26
CA SER A 663 12.36 21.20 37.67
C SER A 663 13.42 20.12 37.95
N VAL A 664 13.83 19.35 36.93
CA VAL A 664 14.85 18.30 37.11
C VAL A 664 16.23 18.93 37.40
N ILE A 665 16.88 18.49 38.46
CA ILE A 665 18.19 18.97 38.83
C ILE A 665 19.26 17.95 38.46
N PHE A 666 20.18 18.35 37.59
CA PHE A 666 21.37 17.60 37.25
C PHE A 666 22.57 18.15 38.01
N THR A 667 23.42 17.28 38.56
CA THR A 667 24.76 17.67 38.98
C THR A 667 25.60 18.05 37.77
N ASP A 668 26.71 18.79 38.00
CA ASP A 668 27.60 19.16 36.88
C ASP A 668 28.23 17.93 36.21
N ALA A 669 28.52 16.88 36.98
CA ALA A 669 29.01 15.61 36.43
C ALA A 669 27.99 14.93 35.53
N GLN A 670 26.72 14.86 35.95
CA GLN A 670 25.62 14.31 35.12
C GLN A 670 25.44 15.12 33.86
N TRP A 671 25.45 16.43 33.96
CA TRP A 671 25.32 17.32 32.81
C TRP A 671 26.49 17.18 31.83
N ALA A 672 27.73 17.08 32.34
CA ALA A 672 28.90 16.83 31.51
C ALA A 672 28.79 15.47 30.75
N THR A 673 28.24 14.45 31.41
CA THR A 673 27.98 13.16 30.79
C THR A 673 26.94 13.30 29.66
N LEU A 674 25.81 13.97 29.91
CA LEU A 674 24.79 14.20 28.84
C LEU A 674 25.37 15.00 27.66
N ALA A 675 26.18 16.04 27.95
CA ALA A 675 26.83 16.81 26.89
C ALA A 675 27.81 15.95 26.05
N SER A 676 28.43 14.93 26.67
CA SER A 676 29.28 13.98 25.93
C SER A 676 28.48 12.97 25.11
N VAL A 677 27.27 12.61 25.56
CA VAL A 677 26.34 11.74 24.82
C VAL A 677 25.73 12.47 23.63
N PHE A 678 25.45 13.76 23.78
CA PHE A 678 24.79 14.61 22.79
C PHE A 678 25.68 15.75 22.32
N PRO A 679 26.86 15.47 21.71
CA PRO A 679 27.85 16.51 21.36
C PRO A 679 27.29 17.52 20.34
N ASP A 680 26.40 17.08 19.46
CA ASP A 680 25.74 17.92 18.44
C ASP A 680 24.34 18.41 18.87
N GLY A 681 23.95 18.12 20.13
CA GLY A 681 22.64 18.46 20.68
C GLY A 681 21.62 17.31 20.61
N VAL A 682 20.37 17.66 20.93
CA VAL A 682 19.24 16.73 21.04
C VAL A 682 18.21 17.01 19.95
N CYS A 683 17.32 16.06 19.69
CA CYS A 683 16.29 16.20 18.66
C CYS A 683 15.42 17.45 18.88
N ASP A 684 15.27 18.25 17.85
CA ASP A 684 14.26 19.29 17.74
C ASP A 684 13.04 18.74 16.98
N TRP A 685 12.14 18.12 17.71
CA TRP A 685 10.94 17.51 17.13
C TRP A 685 9.94 18.51 16.54
N SER A 686 10.16 19.81 16.71
CA SER A 686 9.36 20.87 16.05
C SER A 686 9.76 21.10 14.59
N LYS A 687 10.88 20.50 14.18
CA LYS A 687 11.42 20.59 12.82
C LYS A 687 11.11 19.33 12.02
N PRO A 688 10.99 19.44 10.68
CA PRO A 688 10.92 18.25 9.84
C PRO A 688 12.18 17.39 9.99
N PRO A 689 12.13 16.11 9.59
CA PRO A 689 13.32 15.25 9.54
C PRO A 689 14.48 15.90 8.77
N GLN A 690 15.70 15.52 9.08
CA GLN A 690 16.83 15.83 8.22
C GLN A 690 16.56 15.17 6.85
N LEU A 691 16.91 15.88 5.77
CA LEU A 691 16.80 15.35 4.42
C LEU A 691 15.37 14.98 4.01
N TRP A 692 14.36 15.52 4.70
CA TRP A 692 12.95 15.30 4.33
C TRP A 692 12.63 15.88 2.95
N SER A 693 11.84 15.15 2.18
CA SER A 693 11.21 15.62 0.96
C SER A 693 9.78 15.05 0.85
N PRO A 694 8.85 15.71 0.17
CA PRO A 694 7.56 15.11 -0.14
C PRO A 694 7.74 13.82 -0.94
N SER A 695 6.84 12.86 -0.72
CA SER A 695 6.77 11.66 -1.56
C SER A 695 6.40 12.02 -3.00
N VAL A 696 6.93 11.24 -3.94
CA VAL A 696 6.63 11.38 -5.37
C VAL A 696 5.88 10.13 -5.83
N PRO A 697 4.60 10.24 -6.22
CA PRO A 697 3.83 9.09 -6.64
C PRO A 697 4.35 8.53 -7.99
N TRP A 698 4.08 7.25 -8.22
CA TRP A 698 4.46 6.54 -9.45
C TRP A 698 5.95 6.63 -9.77
N LEU A 699 6.80 6.36 -8.77
CA LEU A 699 8.25 6.19 -9.00
C LEU A 699 8.55 4.78 -9.54
N THR A 700 9.45 4.73 -10.52
CA THR A 700 10.14 3.49 -10.90
C THR A 700 11.48 3.39 -10.16
N HIS A 701 11.93 2.17 -9.85
CA HIS A 701 13.14 1.92 -9.08
C HIS A 701 14.21 1.13 -9.87
N ASP A 702 14.47 1.51 -11.13
CA ASP A 702 15.56 0.93 -11.93
C ASP A 702 16.96 1.19 -11.33
N GLY A 703 17.02 2.01 -10.28
CA GLY A 703 18.19 2.34 -9.49
C GLY A 703 17.80 3.14 -8.26
N ALA A 704 18.76 3.37 -7.37
CA ALA A 704 18.53 4.15 -6.18
C ALA A 704 17.94 5.53 -6.49
N GLY A 705 16.90 5.92 -5.77
CA GLY A 705 16.25 7.22 -5.92
C GLY A 705 15.06 7.26 -6.86
N GLY A 706 14.87 6.24 -7.68
CA GLY A 706 13.71 6.14 -8.56
C GLY A 706 13.56 7.26 -9.58
N VAL A 707 12.76 7.05 -10.60
CA VAL A 707 12.40 8.04 -11.62
C VAL A 707 10.88 8.20 -11.65
N ALA A 708 10.39 9.43 -11.60
CA ALA A 708 8.95 9.70 -11.72
C ALA A 708 8.48 9.38 -13.14
N LEU A 709 7.40 8.62 -13.28
CA LEU A 709 6.80 8.28 -14.59
C LEU A 709 6.23 9.50 -15.32
N GLY A 710 5.80 10.52 -14.60
CA GLY A 710 5.09 11.65 -15.19
C GLY A 710 3.65 11.30 -15.59
N GLU A 711 3.07 12.11 -16.49
CA GLU A 711 1.69 11.90 -16.96
C GLU A 711 1.59 10.63 -17.81
N PRO A 712 0.47 9.89 -17.72
CA PRO A 712 0.24 8.73 -18.58
C PRO A 712 0.29 9.11 -20.06
N PRO A 713 0.87 8.28 -20.94
CA PRO A 713 0.81 8.49 -22.39
C PRO A 713 -0.64 8.64 -22.86
N ARG A 714 -0.86 9.60 -23.77
CA ARG A 714 -2.17 9.87 -24.36
C ARG A 714 -2.14 9.72 -25.88
N SER A 715 -3.28 9.36 -26.41
CA SER A 715 -3.49 9.31 -27.85
C SER A 715 -3.27 10.70 -28.47
N THR A 716 -2.53 10.74 -29.57
CA THR A 716 -2.26 11.96 -30.33
C THR A 716 -2.90 11.87 -31.71
N ALA A 717 -3.52 12.95 -32.17
CA ALA A 717 -4.06 13.02 -33.52
C ALA A 717 -2.94 12.91 -34.55
N LEU A 718 -3.17 12.11 -35.60
CA LEU A 718 -2.31 12.14 -36.76
C LEU A 718 -2.60 13.43 -37.52
N SER A 719 -1.57 14.29 -37.70
CA SER A 719 -1.64 15.40 -38.63
C SER A 719 -1.87 14.81 -40.04
N GLY A 720 -2.94 15.21 -40.69
CA GLY A 720 -3.22 14.79 -42.06
C GLY A 720 -2.04 15.10 -42.98
N PRO A 721 -2.01 14.46 -44.17
CA PRO A 721 -0.91 14.63 -45.12
C PRO A 721 -0.69 16.07 -45.56
#